data_b3bcb4afb338b7d46bfe4ed5ed66ac1a
#
_entry.id   b3bcb4afb338b7d46bfe4ed5ed66ac1a
#
_cell.length_a   1.000
_cell.length_b   1.000
_cell.length_c   1.000
_cell.angle_alpha   90.00
_cell.angle_beta   90.00
_cell.angle_gamma   90.00
#
_symmetry.space_group_name_H-M   'P 1'
#
loop_
_entity.id
_entity.type
_entity.pdbx_description
1 polymer ?
#
loop_
_entity_poly.entity_id
_entity_poly.type
_entity_poly.pdbx_seq_one_letter_code
_entity_poly.pdbx_strand_id
1 'polypeptide(L)'
;MSRFSDEFNVEFSPKARRDHMIVRNGVRFTVLTPCLIRIENQSAEKFCDEPTQSVWFRDFDSPVFAVNEGGGHIAIKTEKINLLYSLSLKKVVRIKLRDGRTVTDFNSGNLKGTCRTLDVSAGVPVLGDGIISKNGVAVLDDSDSLVLRKNGEIASRDYKERDVYYFAYGFDYIGATRDLYKLTGKTPLLPRFALSNWWSRYKAYTQDEYLALMDRFIKEQIPITVATVDMDWHWVDIKKKFGSESRKMTSYKNFLEFFYDAWSPGWTGYSFNTDLFPDPEGFLKKLKADGFKVTFNLHPSQGVRWFENSYEEMCRAMGMDPKTKKPVKFDITNEKFVENYFKILHHPYEKMGVDFWWIDWQQGTRSKIPGLDPLWALNHYHYIDNGRDKKRPLILSRFAGVGSQRYPVGFSGDTVQTWRSLDFQPYFTATAANIGYPWWSHDIGGHCMGKKDDELYIRWVQFGVFSPIMRLHSTSNEFMGKEPWKYSGTIERIAKYNLRLRHRLLPYIYTMNRRTESLGRAICEPMYYEFPRNEEAYAVKNQYFFGTELIVAPITEHTSSDNNMAGVNVWLPEGRFTDVFTGRIYSGSRFVKMYRDVEYIPVLAKEGAIIPLSENCTTNDTKNPESLEVLIYRGNNTFRLYEDDGETLKFKDGAFAETPFSVKESGTALEFSIGKAEGDISVLPQKRKYILRFKDVVSCGVTVRINGRKSSCDVKNEDGTTVVTVKNVSPEDSVSVELSTCDYLANMPKKEALIETISKYQMGNDSKGRLFTDFVLNGGNIPPVAEDFSGPIEEILALYRG
;
A
#
# COMPACT_ATOMS: atom_id res chain seq x y z
N MET A 1 -24.36 31.26 -12.63
CA MET A 1 -23.32 30.48 -11.98
C MET A 1 -23.40 29.12 -12.59
N SER A 2 -22.37 28.70 -13.34
CA SER A 2 -22.32 27.33 -13.84
C SER A 2 -22.13 26.38 -12.65
N ARG A 3 -22.79 25.25 -12.65
CA ARG A 3 -22.61 24.19 -11.66
C ARG A 3 -21.68 23.15 -12.29
N PHE A 4 -20.63 22.73 -11.60
CA PHE A 4 -20.03 21.45 -11.91
C PHE A 4 -21.15 20.39 -11.93
N SER A 5 -21.06 19.45 -12.85
CA SER A 5 -22.10 18.42 -12.96
C SER A 5 -22.28 17.73 -11.60
N ASP A 6 -23.51 17.32 -11.30
CA ASP A 6 -23.82 16.65 -10.02
C ASP A 6 -22.98 15.36 -9.81
N GLU A 7 -22.33 14.89 -10.85
CA GLU A 7 -21.40 13.76 -10.88
C GLU A 7 -20.18 13.95 -9.95
N PHE A 8 -19.67 15.19 -9.83
CA PHE A 8 -18.50 15.48 -8.97
C PHE A 8 -18.89 15.95 -7.56
N ASN A 9 -20.16 15.88 -7.21
CA ASN A 9 -20.59 16.17 -5.85
C ASN A 9 -20.14 15.07 -4.88
N VAL A 10 -19.52 15.50 -3.79
CA VAL A 10 -19.11 14.64 -2.69
C VAL A 10 -19.73 15.09 -1.38
N GLU A 11 -19.95 14.17 -0.47
CA GLU A 11 -20.51 14.47 0.84
C GLU A 11 -19.44 15.04 1.77
N PHE A 12 -19.80 16.13 2.46
CA PHE A 12 -18.95 16.79 3.43
C PHE A 12 -19.73 17.08 4.71
N SER A 13 -19.04 17.07 5.85
CA SER A 13 -19.52 17.62 7.12
C SER A 13 -18.44 18.55 7.70
N PRO A 14 -18.18 19.72 7.03
CA PRO A 14 -17.00 20.53 7.31
C PRO A 14 -17.14 21.43 8.52
N LYS A 15 -18.33 21.58 9.08
CA LYS A 15 -18.61 22.46 10.21
C LYS A 15 -18.65 21.67 11.51
N ALA A 16 -17.81 22.05 12.47
CA ALA A 16 -17.86 21.50 13.81
C ALA A 16 -19.10 22.02 14.57
N ARG A 17 -19.49 21.30 15.61
CA ARG A 17 -20.60 21.67 16.48
C ARG A 17 -20.26 22.92 17.27
N ARG A 18 -21.28 23.75 17.59
CA ARG A 18 -21.06 25.03 18.29
C ARG A 18 -20.47 24.86 19.69
N ASP A 19 -20.87 23.83 20.39
CA ASP A 19 -20.39 23.48 21.74
C ASP A 19 -18.91 23.05 21.78
N HIS A 20 -18.30 22.76 20.62
CA HIS A 20 -16.87 22.46 20.47
C HIS A 20 -16.00 23.72 20.29
N MET A 21 -16.62 24.89 20.06
CA MET A 21 -15.91 26.08 19.61
C MET A 21 -15.80 27.15 20.71
N ILE A 22 -14.62 27.71 20.81
CA ILE A 22 -14.30 28.85 21.66
C ILE A 22 -13.68 29.94 20.77
N VAL A 23 -14.25 31.15 20.79
CA VAL A 23 -13.70 32.27 20.04
C VAL A 23 -13.23 33.34 21.01
N ARG A 24 -11.96 33.77 20.91
CA ARG A 24 -11.34 34.80 21.72
C ARG A 24 -10.31 35.60 20.93
N ASN A 25 -10.49 36.90 20.87
CA ASN A 25 -9.50 37.83 20.28
C ASN A 25 -9.02 37.43 18.87
N GLY A 26 -9.96 37.09 17.98
CA GLY A 26 -9.61 36.66 16.62
C GLY A 26 -9.03 35.26 16.51
N VAL A 27 -9.13 34.46 17.56
CA VAL A 27 -8.71 33.05 17.53
C VAL A 27 -9.91 32.15 17.80
N ARG A 28 -10.13 31.18 16.91
CA ARG A 28 -11.08 30.09 17.15
C ARG A 28 -10.35 28.81 17.51
N PHE A 29 -10.73 28.24 18.65
CA PHE A 29 -10.33 26.91 19.10
C PHE A 29 -11.50 25.97 18.85
N THR A 30 -11.27 24.86 18.19
CA THR A 30 -12.26 23.81 17.98
C THR A 30 -11.74 22.51 18.58
N VAL A 31 -12.35 22.03 19.66
CA VAL A 31 -12.00 20.77 20.30
C VAL A 31 -12.76 19.65 19.61
N LEU A 32 -12.10 18.91 18.72
CA LEU A 32 -12.71 17.85 17.93
C LEU A 32 -12.78 16.53 18.69
N THR A 33 -11.70 16.19 19.40
CA THR A 33 -11.62 15.03 20.31
C THR A 33 -10.83 15.41 21.57
N PRO A 34 -10.77 14.56 22.58
CA PRO A 34 -9.89 14.84 23.74
C PRO A 34 -8.40 15.01 23.39
N CYS A 35 -7.97 14.59 22.20
CA CYS A 35 -6.58 14.65 21.71
C CYS A 35 -6.37 15.50 20.45
N LEU A 36 -7.45 15.94 19.80
CA LEU A 36 -7.39 16.67 18.54
C LEU A 36 -8.03 18.05 18.68
N ILE A 37 -7.22 19.11 18.53
CA ILE A 37 -7.68 20.50 18.63
C ILE A 37 -7.26 21.25 17.37
N ARG A 38 -8.23 21.89 16.71
CA ARG A 38 -8.00 22.86 15.63
C ARG A 38 -7.87 24.26 16.20
N ILE A 39 -6.93 25.04 15.68
CA ILE A 39 -6.74 26.46 16.04
C ILE A 39 -6.62 27.29 14.77
N GLU A 40 -7.50 28.27 14.65
CA GLU A 40 -7.52 29.24 13.56
C GLU A 40 -7.24 30.63 14.11
N ASN A 41 -6.30 31.34 13.51
CA ASN A 41 -6.01 32.74 13.81
C ASN A 41 -6.55 33.58 12.67
N GLN A 42 -7.56 34.44 12.95
CA GLN A 42 -8.21 35.27 11.94
C GLN A 42 -8.51 36.65 12.50
N SER A 43 -7.80 37.67 12.03
CA SER A 43 -7.96 39.03 12.50
C SER A 43 -9.35 39.62 12.21
N ALA A 44 -10.00 39.17 11.13
CA ALA A 44 -11.37 39.59 10.77
C ALA A 44 -12.48 38.72 11.40
N GLU A 45 -12.12 37.75 12.28
CA GLU A 45 -13.04 36.78 12.90
C GLU A 45 -13.88 35.97 11.90
N LYS A 46 -13.37 35.84 10.66
CA LYS A 46 -13.95 34.98 9.62
C LYS A 46 -13.22 33.62 9.61
N PHE A 47 -13.87 32.61 10.07
CA PHE A 47 -13.31 31.25 10.20
C PHE A 47 -13.79 30.33 9.08
N CYS A 48 -12.96 29.35 8.69
CA CYS A 48 -13.27 28.43 7.60
C CYS A 48 -14.19 27.30 8.07
N ASP A 49 -15.45 27.34 7.66
CA ASP A 49 -16.45 26.30 7.85
C ASP A 49 -16.74 25.51 6.55
N GLU A 50 -15.90 25.69 5.52
CA GLU A 50 -15.95 24.95 4.26
C GLU A 50 -14.98 23.75 4.30
N PRO A 51 -15.24 22.66 3.53
CA PRO A 51 -14.26 21.60 3.37
C PRO A 51 -13.04 22.13 2.63
N THR A 52 -11.87 21.59 2.97
CA THR A 52 -10.61 21.92 2.31
C THR A 52 -10.09 20.74 1.49
N GLN A 53 -9.04 20.94 0.72
CA GLN A 53 -8.38 19.84 0.02
C GLN A 53 -7.99 18.69 0.96
N SER A 54 -7.57 19.00 2.20
CA SER A 54 -7.17 18.02 3.21
C SER A 54 -8.35 17.55 4.06
N VAL A 55 -9.16 18.45 4.59
CA VAL A 55 -10.13 18.18 5.67
C VAL A 55 -11.57 18.33 5.17
N TRP A 56 -12.34 17.23 5.24
CA TRP A 56 -13.73 17.17 4.77
C TRP A 56 -14.76 17.13 5.89
N PHE A 57 -14.40 16.59 7.06
CA PHE A 57 -15.32 16.32 8.14
C PHE A 57 -14.82 16.93 9.45
N ARG A 58 -15.65 17.71 10.12
CA ARG A 58 -15.38 18.27 11.44
C ARG A 58 -16.52 18.04 12.45
N ASP A 59 -17.54 17.31 12.02
CA ASP A 59 -18.64 16.88 12.90
C ASP A 59 -18.24 15.64 13.67
N PHE A 60 -17.65 15.87 14.85
CA PHE A 60 -17.23 14.84 15.79
C PHE A 60 -18.19 14.79 16.98
N ASP A 61 -18.15 13.67 17.74
CA ASP A 61 -18.86 13.58 19.02
C ASP A 61 -18.30 14.60 20.01
N SER A 62 -19.18 15.19 20.85
CA SER A 62 -18.82 16.27 21.77
C SER A 62 -17.86 15.80 22.87
N PRO A 63 -16.59 16.25 22.88
CA PRO A 63 -15.66 15.98 23.97
C PRO A 63 -15.96 16.86 25.19
N VAL A 64 -15.74 16.33 26.36
CA VAL A 64 -15.78 17.12 27.60
C VAL A 64 -14.47 17.90 27.76
N PHE A 65 -14.57 19.21 27.90
CA PHE A 65 -13.39 20.07 28.13
C PHE A 65 -13.72 21.29 28.99
N ALA A 66 -12.69 21.85 29.61
CA ALA A 66 -12.77 23.10 30.38
C ALA A 66 -11.82 24.16 29.80
N VAL A 67 -12.22 25.41 29.89
CA VAL A 67 -11.45 26.58 29.45
C VAL A 67 -11.13 27.46 30.64
N ASN A 68 -9.86 27.80 30.80
CA ASN A 68 -9.43 28.79 31.80
C ASN A 68 -8.66 29.91 31.12
N GLU A 69 -8.99 31.14 31.47
CA GLU A 69 -8.37 32.34 30.92
C GLU A 69 -7.67 33.13 32.03
N GLY A 70 -6.47 33.58 31.78
CA GLY A 70 -5.70 34.42 32.71
C GLY A 70 -4.28 34.74 32.26
N GLY A 71 -3.77 35.90 32.62
CA GLY A 71 -2.40 36.31 32.33
C GLY A 71 -2.05 36.39 30.83
N GLY A 72 -3.01 36.68 29.95
CA GLY A 72 -2.79 36.71 28.50
C GLY A 72 -2.72 35.31 27.85
N HIS A 73 -3.19 34.25 28.54
CA HIS A 73 -3.20 32.89 28.07
C HIS A 73 -4.60 32.29 28.13
N ILE A 74 -4.84 31.33 27.22
CA ILE A 74 -6.01 30.45 27.24
C ILE A 74 -5.50 29.02 27.46
N ALA A 75 -6.04 28.35 28.48
CA ALA A 75 -5.79 26.95 28.76
C ALA A 75 -7.03 26.12 28.41
N ILE A 76 -6.89 25.13 27.52
CA ILE A 76 -7.93 24.16 27.18
C ILE A 76 -7.52 22.83 27.79
N LYS A 77 -8.37 22.33 28.70
CA LYS A 77 -8.14 21.07 29.41
C LYS A 77 -9.22 20.05 29.00
N THR A 78 -8.77 18.91 28.49
CA THR A 78 -9.58 17.72 28.26
C THR A 78 -9.17 16.62 29.23
N GLU A 79 -9.78 15.45 29.16
CA GLU A 79 -9.34 14.27 29.93
C GLU A 79 -7.94 13.75 29.54
N LYS A 80 -7.46 14.09 28.33
CA LYS A 80 -6.19 13.59 27.77
C LYS A 80 -5.06 14.62 27.76
N ILE A 81 -5.38 15.90 27.58
CA ILE A 81 -4.38 16.96 27.40
C ILE A 81 -4.75 18.24 28.16
N ASN A 82 -3.70 19.07 28.37
CA ASN A 82 -3.84 20.48 28.77
C ASN A 82 -3.00 21.34 27.83
N LEU A 83 -3.68 22.02 26.91
CA LEU A 83 -3.10 22.92 25.92
C LEU A 83 -3.08 24.34 26.48
N LEU A 84 -1.93 25.01 26.42
CA LEU A 84 -1.76 26.41 26.78
C LEU A 84 -1.45 27.26 25.52
N TYR A 85 -2.28 28.23 25.23
CA TYR A 85 -2.15 29.17 24.12
C TYR A 85 -1.81 30.57 24.64
N SER A 86 -0.85 31.24 24.04
CA SER A 86 -0.52 32.63 24.31
C SER A 86 -1.22 33.56 23.31
N LEU A 87 -2.05 34.47 23.80
CA LEU A 87 -2.76 35.47 22.98
C LEU A 87 -1.80 36.49 22.35
N SER A 88 -0.74 36.87 23.08
CA SER A 88 0.27 37.81 22.60
C SER A 88 1.17 37.23 21.53
N LEU A 89 1.57 35.95 21.68
CA LEU A 89 2.41 35.26 20.70
C LEU A 89 1.59 34.62 19.57
N LYS A 90 0.27 34.61 19.67
CA LYS A 90 -0.66 33.94 18.74
C LYS A 90 -0.27 32.50 18.41
N LYS A 91 0.19 31.73 19.43
CA LYS A 91 0.62 30.32 19.24
C LYS A 91 0.40 29.48 20.49
N VAL A 92 0.32 28.17 20.30
CA VAL A 92 0.42 27.19 21.40
C VAL A 92 1.84 27.25 21.98
N VAL A 93 1.94 27.43 23.28
CA VAL A 93 3.24 27.47 23.99
C VAL A 93 3.61 26.15 24.62
N ARG A 94 2.63 25.33 25.00
CA ARG A 94 2.85 23.97 25.49
C ARG A 94 1.61 23.12 25.42
N ILE A 95 1.80 21.82 25.33
CA ILE A 95 0.77 20.81 25.55
C ILE A 95 1.30 19.82 26.59
N LYS A 96 0.57 19.66 27.69
CA LYS A 96 0.83 18.63 28.69
C LYS A 96 -0.08 17.44 28.41
N LEU A 97 0.53 16.26 28.21
CA LEU A 97 -0.15 15.00 27.96
C LEU A 97 -0.56 14.33 29.27
N ARG A 98 -1.50 13.40 29.23
CA ARG A 98 -1.97 12.64 30.40
C ARG A 98 -0.86 11.83 31.07
N ASP A 99 0.11 11.33 30.30
CA ASP A 99 1.26 10.56 30.82
C ASP A 99 2.32 11.44 31.53
N GLY A 100 2.08 12.74 31.65
CA GLY A 100 2.94 13.71 32.35
C GLY A 100 3.94 14.43 31.47
N ARG A 101 4.17 13.98 30.23
CA ARG A 101 5.05 14.68 29.28
C ARG A 101 4.53 16.07 28.96
N THR A 102 5.44 17.01 28.84
CA THR A 102 5.15 18.40 28.45
C THR A 102 5.91 18.70 27.16
N VAL A 103 5.18 19.01 26.09
CA VAL A 103 5.72 19.30 24.76
C VAL A 103 5.63 20.79 24.50
N THR A 104 6.76 21.39 24.13
CA THR A 104 6.89 22.81 23.77
C THR A 104 7.47 22.99 22.37
N ASP A 105 8.17 21.97 21.85
CA ASP A 105 8.64 21.90 20.48
C ASP A 105 7.80 20.86 19.71
N PHE A 106 6.96 21.34 18.81
CA PHE A 106 6.03 20.54 18.02
C PHE A 106 6.64 20.02 16.71
N ASN A 107 7.88 20.39 16.40
CA ASN A 107 8.60 19.96 15.20
C ASN A 107 9.54 18.78 15.50
N SER A 108 9.93 18.58 16.75
CA SER A 108 10.83 17.49 17.12
C SER A 108 10.12 16.15 17.26
N GLY A 109 10.85 15.07 16.95
CA GLY A 109 10.36 13.70 17.12
C GLY A 109 9.27 13.27 16.17
N ASN A 110 8.95 14.04 15.12
CA ASN A 110 7.98 13.65 14.10
C ASN A 110 8.45 12.39 13.37
N LEU A 111 7.57 11.37 13.28
CA LEU A 111 7.89 10.06 12.72
C LEU A 111 7.81 10.02 11.19
N LYS A 112 7.67 11.17 10.56
CA LYS A 112 7.56 11.36 9.11
C LYS A 112 6.38 10.61 8.50
N GLY A 113 6.01 11.01 7.32
CA GLY A 113 4.94 10.44 6.50
C GLY A 113 5.49 9.95 5.17
N THR A 114 5.16 10.65 4.10
CA THR A 114 5.54 10.28 2.74
C THR A 114 5.94 11.51 1.93
N CYS A 115 6.27 11.32 0.65
CA CYS A 115 6.56 12.42 -0.27
C CYS A 115 5.83 12.19 -1.62
N ARG A 116 5.83 13.21 -2.47
CA ARG A 116 5.14 13.21 -3.76
C ARG A 116 5.68 12.15 -4.71
N THR A 117 7.01 12.00 -4.78
CA THR A 117 7.67 11.16 -5.76
C THR A 117 9.06 10.74 -5.32
N LEU A 118 9.50 9.60 -5.81
CA LEU A 118 10.87 9.08 -5.75
C LEU A 118 11.60 9.19 -7.09
N ASP A 119 11.08 10.00 -8.04
CA ASP A 119 11.68 10.13 -9.37
C ASP A 119 13.18 10.43 -9.29
N VAL A 120 13.95 9.67 -10.08
CA VAL A 120 15.42 9.70 -10.16
C VAL A 120 16.15 9.65 -8.81
N SER A 121 15.45 9.16 -7.78
CA SER A 121 16.03 8.97 -6.45
C SER A 121 16.88 7.71 -6.41
N ALA A 122 18.17 7.89 -6.01
CA ALA A 122 19.09 6.80 -5.69
C ALA A 122 19.47 6.81 -4.22
N GLY A 123 18.55 7.20 -3.36
CA GLY A 123 18.80 7.35 -1.93
C GLY A 123 17.57 7.78 -1.16
N VAL A 124 17.77 8.51 -0.08
CA VAL A 124 16.71 8.91 0.84
C VAL A 124 16.22 10.32 0.48
N PRO A 125 15.05 10.50 -0.15
CA PRO A 125 14.42 11.80 -0.29
C PRO A 125 13.91 12.31 1.05
N VAL A 126 13.69 13.62 1.14
CA VAL A 126 13.09 14.24 2.33
C VAL A 126 11.60 13.90 2.36
N LEU A 127 11.15 13.24 3.43
CA LEU A 127 9.75 12.96 3.67
C LEU A 127 9.06 14.14 4.35
N GLY A 128 7.80 14.37 3.98
CA GLY A 128 6.92 15.27 4.73
C GLY A 128 6.63 14.76 6.13
N ASP A 129 6.05 15.61 6.97
CA ASP A 129 5.69 15.24 8.32
C ASP A 129 4.47 14.30 8.37
N GLY A 130 4.49 13.36 9.30
CA GLY A 130 3.35 12.57 9.70
C GLY A 130 2.52 13.25 10.79
N ILE A 131 1.34 12.69 11.09
CA ILE A 131 0.45 13.20 12.16
C ILE A 131 0.75 12.56 13.52
N ILE A 132 1.85 11.85 13.65
CA ILE A 132 2.31 11.22 14.89
C ILE A 132 3.77 11.58 15.18
N SER A 133 4.12 11.60 16.44
CA SER A 133 5.45 11.99 16.90
C SER A 133 5.86 11.21 18.15
N LYS A 134 7.15 10.90 18.27
CA LYS A 134 7.71 10.23 19.44
C LYS A 134 7.58 11.07 20.72
N ASN A 135 7.55 12.41 20.61
CA ASN A 135 7.26 13.30 21.74
C ASN A 135 5.77 13.31 22.11
N GLY A 136 4.88 12.77 21.26
CA GLY A 136 3.46 12.59 21.50
C GLY A 136 2.55 13.69 20.94
N VAL A 137 3.10 14.70 20.24
CA VAL A 137 2.34 15.76 19.60
C VAL A 137 2.86 15.98 18.18
N ALA A 138 1.96 16.01 17.20
CA ALA A 138 2.24 16.40 15.82
C ALA A 138 1.26 17.50 15.39
N VAL A 139 1.60 18.20 14.32
CA VAL A 139 0.81 19.32 13.78
C VAL A 139 0.50 19.08 12.31
N LEU A 140 -0.77 19.18 11.96
CA LEU A 140 -1.22 19.26 10.57
C LEU A 140 -1.54 20.71 10.26
N ASP A 141 -0.80 21.34 9.35
CA ASP A 141 -1.04 22.68 8.87
C ASP A 141 -1.90 22.64 7.60
N ASP A 142 -3.11 23.17 7.69
CA ASP A 142 -4.09 23.22 6.60
C ASP A 142 -4.25 24.64 6.04
N SER A 143 -3.39 25.59 6.46
CA SER A 143 -3.51 27.03 6.15
C SER A 143 -3.50 27.34 4.66
N ASP A 144 -2.71 26.59 3.88
CA ASP A 144 -2.58 26.80 2.43
C ASP A 144 -3.56 25.97 1.58
N SER A 145 -4.34 25.07 2.19
CA SER A 145 -5.32 24.25 1.47
C SER A 145 -6.46 25.11 0.92
N LEU A 146 -6.82 24.85 -0.33
CA LEU A 146 -7.97 25.45 -0.99
C LEU A 146 -9.28 24.88 -0.45
N VAL A 147 -10.38 25.60 -0.64
CA VAL A 147 -11.72 25.17 -0.21
C VAL A 147 -12.49 24.54 -1.37
N LEU A 148 -13.37 23.59 -1.01
CA LEU A 148 -14.29 22.90 -1.92
C LEU A 148 -15.68 23.46 -1.66
N ARG A 149 -16.23 24.20 -2.61
CA ARG A 149 -17.57 24.80 -2.48
C ARG A 149 -18.67 23.79 -2.81
N LYS A 150 -19.87 24.04 -2.31
CA LYS A 150 -21.03 23.16 -2.52
C LYS A 150 -21.41 22.94 -3.98
N ASN A 151 -21.00 23.83 -4.87
CA ASN A 151 -21.20 23.69 -6.32
C ASN A 151 -20.09 22.86 -7.01
N GLY A 152 -19.18 22.20 -6.26
CA GLY A 152 -18.05 21.44 -6.79
C GLY A 152 -16.83 22.29 -7.17
N GLU A 153 -16.90 23.62 -7.02
CA GLU A 153 -15.80 24.53 -7.33
C GLU A 153 -14.66 24.41 -6.32
N ILE A 154 -13.43 24.38 -6.82
CA ILE A 154 -12.22 24.51 -6.00
C ILE A 154 -11.83 26.00 -6.01
N ALA A 155 -11.78 26.64 -4.86
CA ALA A 155 -11.53 28.06 -4.74
C ALA A 155 -10.46 28.37 -3.68
N SER A 156 -9.82 29.54 -3.84
CA SER A 156 -8.98 30.08 -2.76
C SER A 156 -9.84 30.40 -1.55
N ARG A 157 -9.25 30.30 -0.35
CA ARG A 157 -9.91 30.80 0.87
C ARG A 157 -10.13 32.31 0.75
N ASP A 158 -11.21 32.81 1.33
CA ASP A 158 -11.50 34.22 1.34
C ASP A 158 -10.46 35.04 2.14
N TYR A 159 -9.67 34.36 2.98
CA TYR A 159 -8.62 34.94 3.82
C TYR A 159 -7.52 33.93 4.08
N LYS A 160 -6.29 34.40 4.19
CA LYS A 160 -5.10 33.61 4.48
C LYS A 160 -4.59 33.94 5.85
N GLU A 161 -4.97 33.14 6.85
CA GLU A 161 -4.32 33.11 8.14
C GLU A 161 -4.11 31.66 8.59
N ARG A 162 -3.57 31.49 9.79
CA ARG A 162 -3.17 30.16 10.26
C ARG A 162 -4.37 29.29 10.60
N ASP A 163 -4.38 28.04 10.08
CA ASP A 163 -5.40 27.02 10.35
C ASP A 163 -4.67 25.68 10.60
N VAL A 164 -4.54 25.29 11.84
CA VAL A 164 -3.70 24.15 12.24
C VAL A 164 -4.43 23.19 13.16
N TYR A 165 -4.12 21.89 13.04
CA TYR A 165 -4.64 20.82 13.85
C TYR A 165 -3.51 20.23 14.70
N TYR A 166 -3.69 20.22 16.02
CA TYR A 166 -2.76 19.62 16.97
C TYR A 166 -3.24 18.20 17.30
N PHE A 167 -2.47 17.18 16.86
CA PHE A 167 -2.65 15.79 17.16
C PHE A 167 -1.82 15.44 18.41
N ALA A 168 -2.43 15.45 19.58
CA ALA A 168 -1.76 15.28 20.88
C ALA A 168 -2.13 13.92 21.51
N TYR A 169 -1.84 12.84 20.79
CA TYR A 169 -2.24 11.46 21.12
C TYR A 169 -1.24 10.72 22.02
N GLY A 170 -0.09 11.32 22.29
CA GLY A 170 0.93 10.61 23.06
C GLY A 170 1.47 9.41 22.28
N PHE A 171 1.31 8.23 22.84
CA PHE A 171 1.66 6.95 22.20
C PHE A 171 0.45 6.22 21.58
N ASP A 172 -0.71 6.84 21.51
CA ASP A 172 -1.89 6.28 20.82
C ASP A 172 -1.85 6.60 19.31
N TYR A 173 -0.87 6.04 18.60
CA TYR A 173 -0.69 6.27 17.16
C TYR A 173 -1.87 5.75 16.35
N ILE A 174 -2.48 4.65 16.79
CA ILE A 174 -3.66 4.07 16.18
C ILE A 174 -4.87 5.02 16.32
N GLY A 175 -5.06 5.60 17.49
CA GLY A 175 -6.10 6.61 17.72
C GLY A 175 -5.89 7.85 16.85
N ALA A 176 -4.65 8.31 16.68
CA ALA A 176 -4.32 9.44 15.84
C ALA A 176 -4.67 9.19 14.36
N THR A 177 -4.29 8.04 13.80
CA THR A 177 -4.63 7.66 12.42
C THR A 177 -6.13 7.45 12.22
N ARG A 178 -6.82 6.83 13.16
CA ARG A 178 -8.28 6.69 13.11
C ARG A 178 -8.99 8.04 13.05
N ASP A 179 -8.57 9.00 13.87
CA ASP A 179 -9.19 10.33 13.90
C ASP A 179 -8.75 11.18 12.69
N LEU A 180 -7.56 10.92 12.10
CA LEU A 180 -7.19 11.48 10.80
C LEU A 180 -8.17 11.02 9.70
N TYR A 181 -8.50 9.72 9.65
CA TYR A 181 -9.46 9.20 8.66
C TYR A 181 -10.88 9.77 8.84
N LYS A 182 -11.31 9.98 10.09
CA LYS A 182 -12.57 10.69 10.36
C LYS A 182 -12.52 12.14 9.86
N LEU A 183 -11.40 12.83 10.09
CA LEU A 183 -11.21 14.23 9.73
C LEU A 183 -11.10 14.45 8.21
N THR A 184 -10.32 13.60 7.53
CA THR A 184 -9.93 13.79 6.13
C THR A 184 -10.71 12.93 5.15
N GLY A 185 -11.49 11.98 5.62
CA GLY A 185 -12.15 10.95 4.82
C GLY A 185 -11.36 9.64 4.76
N LYS A 186 -12.09 8.56 4.65
CA LYS A 186 -11.52 7.20 4.66
C LYS A 186 -10.79 6.86 3.37
N THR A 187 -9.85 5.93 3.45
CA THR A 187 -9.39 5.16 2.29
C THR A 187 -10.52 4.23 1.86
N PRO A 188 -10.89 4.20 0.59
CA PRO A 188 -11.93 3.30 0.09
C PRO A 188 -11.44 1.84 0.04
N LEU A 189 -12.37 0.90 0.04
CA LEU A 189 -12.09 -0.50 -0.22
C LEU A 189 -11.67 -0.68 -1.69
N LEU A 190 -10.43 -1.14 -1.92
CA LEU A 190 -9.93 -1.39 -3.26
C LEU A 190 -10.63 -2.57 -3.95
N PRO A 191 -10.79 -2.55 -5.27
CA PRO A 191 -11.18 -3.74 -6.00
C PRO A 191 -10.12 -4.84 -5.82
N ARG A 192 -10.58 -6.09 -5.70
CA ARG A 192 -9.71 -7.23 -5.32
C ARG A 192 -8.59 -7.48 -6.34
N PHE A 193 -8.86 -7.28 -7.62
CA PHE A 193 -7.86 -7.45 -8.69
C PHE A 193 -6.63 -6.55 -8.52
N ALA A 194 -6.80 -5.38 -7.89
CA ALA A 194 -5.70 -4.43 -7.67
C ALA A 194 -4.63 -4.96 -6.69
N LEU A 195 -4.96 -5.96 -5.88
CA LEU A 195 -4.10 -6.47 -4.80
C LEU A 195 -3.21 -7.65 -5.22
N SER A 196 -3.38 -8.19 -6.44
CA SER A 196 -2.51 -9.20 -7.04
C SER A 196 -1.34 -8.55 -7.79
N ASN A 197 -0.84 -9.22 -8.83
CA ASN A 197 0.31 -8.74 -9.59
C ASN A 197 -0.11 -7.90 -10.79
N TRP A 198 0.62 -6.83 -11.04
CA TRP A 198 0.48 -5.98 -12.22
C TRP A 198 1.71 -6.11 -13.10
N TRP A 199 1.48 -6.14 -14.41
CA TRP A 199 2.53 -5.91 -15.39
C TRP A 199 2.48 -4.48 -15.88
N SER A 200 3.63 -3.82 -15.91
CA SER A 200 3.82 -2.47 -16.41
C SER A 200 5.24 -2.31 -16.96
N ARG A 201 5.36 -1.64 -18.09
CA ARG A 201 6.66 -1.24 -18.64
C ARG A 201 6.49 -0.11 -19.63
N TYR A 202 7.30 0.95 -19.49
CA TYR A 202 7.46 1.94 -20.53
C TYR A 202 8.23 1.32 -21.70
N LYS A 203 7.53 0.93 -22.75
CA LYS A 203 8.07 0.37 -23.98
C LYS A 203 7.05 0.51 -25.10
N ALA A 204 7.53 0.91 -26.30
CA ALA A 204 6.73 0.96 -27.50
C ALA A 204 6.46 -0.46 -28.03
N TYR A 205 5.56 -1.18 -27.36
CA TYR A 205 5.09 -2.48 -27.81
C TYR A 205 4.18 -2.33 -29.03
N THR A 206 4.33 -3.21 -30.00
CA THR A 206 3.22 -3.46 -30.94
C THR A 206 2.12 -4.25 -30.23
N GLN A 207 0.91 -4.19 -30.78
CA GLN A 207 -0.25 -4.98 -30.33
C GLN A 207 0.11 -6.46 -30.18
N ASP A 208 0.74 -7.05 -31.22
CA ASP A 208 1.10 -8.48 -31.21
C ASP A 208 2.18 -8.81 -30.18
N GLU A 209 3.19 -7.95 -30.01
CA GLU A 209 4.21 -8.13 -28.98
C GLU A 209 3.62 -8.09 -27.56
N TYR A 210 2.68 -7.15 -27.32
CA TYR A 210 2.06 -7.04 -26.00
C TYR A 210 1.14 -8.24 -25.71
N LEU A 211 0.33 -8.66 -26.70
CA LEU A 211 -0.51 -9.85 -26.55
C LEU A 211 0.34 -11.11 -26.35
N ALA A 212 1.40 -11.29 -27.13
CA ALA A 212 2.32 -12.42 -26.97
C ALA A 212 3.00 -12.42 -25.59
N LEU A 213 3.31 -11.24 -25.02
CA LEU A 213 3.85 -11.12 -23.67
C LEU A 213 2.81 -11.57 -22.63
N MET A 214 1.56 -11.14 -22.75
CA MET A 214 0.48 -11.53 -21.84
C MET A 214 0.16 -13.03 -21.94
N ASP A 215 0.10 -13.57 -23.16
CA ASP A 215 -0.04 -15.01 -23.42
C ASP A 215 1.11 -15.81 -22.80
N ARG A 216 2.33 -15.27 -22.79
CA ARG A 216 3.47 -15.90 -22.14
C ARG A 216 3.30 -15.96 -20.62
N PHE A 217 2.84 -14.90 -19.97
CA PHE A 217 2.54 -14.95 -18.52
C PHE A 217 1.51 -16.03 -18.20
N ILE A 218 0.46 -16.14 -19.02
CA ILE A 218 -0.57 -17.19 -18.87
C ILE A 218 0.06 -18.59 -19.05
N LYS A 219 0.84 -18.80 -20.12
CA LYS A 219 1.50 -20.07 -20.41
C LYS A 219 2.48 -20.49 -19.29
N GLU A 220 3.21 -19.52 -18.73
CA GLU A 220 4.14 -19.73 -17.62
C GLU A 220 3.41 -19.84 -16.27
N GLN A 221 2.07 -19.78 -16.28
CA GLN A 221 1.24 -19.85 -15.07
C GLN A 221 1.63 -18.79 -14.01
N ILE A 222 1.91 -17.57 -14.47
CA ILE A 222 2.19 -16.42 -13.63
C ILE A 222 0.95 -15.51 -13.64
N PRO A 223 0.20 -15.42 -12.54
CA PRO A 223 -0.99 -14.60 -12.50
C PRO A 223 -0.63 -13.11 -12.61
N ILE A 224 -1.20 -12.44 -13.59
CA ILE A 224 -1.14 -10.99 -13.79
C ILE A 224 -2.59 -10.50 -13.90
N THR A 225 -3.03 -9.71 -12.96
CA THR A 225 -4.43 -9.24 -12.94
C THR A 225 -4.62 -7.91 -13.63
N VAL A 226 -3.57 -7.10 -13.73
CA VAL A 226 -3.61 -5.80 -14.39
C VAL A 226 -2.54 -5.72 -15.48
N ALA A 227 -3.00 -5.45 -16.70
CA ALA A 227 -2.17 -5.15 -17.87
C ALA A 227 -2.09 -3.62 -18.03
N THR A 228 -0.92 -3.05 -17.76
CA THR A 228 -0.67 -1.62 -17.91
C THR A 228 -0.01 -1.34 -19.25
N VAL A 229 -0.61 -0.49 -20.06
CA VAL A 229 0.03 0.03 -21.29
C VAL A 229 0.47 1.47 -21.04
N ASP A 230 1.77 1.68 -21.16
CA ASP A 230 2.39 2.99 -20.95
C ASP A 230 2.15 3.91 -22.15
N MET A 231 2.66 5.12 -22.12
CA MET A 231 2.26 6.21 -23.02
C MET A 231 2.32 5.92 -24.52
N ASP A 232 3.06 4.89 -24.97
CA ASP A 232 3.12 4.50 -26.38
C ASP A 232 1.80 3.91 -26.94
N TRP A 233 0.75 3.74 -26.11
CA TRP A 233 -0.59 3.41 -26.62
C TRP A 233 -1.13 4.52 -27.54
N HIS A 234 -0.71 5.78 -27.32
CA HIS A 234 -0.97 6.92 -28.18
C HIS A 234 0.29 7.36 -28.95
N TRP A 235 0.16 8.36 -29.81
CA TRP A 235 1.25 8.91 -30.61
C TRP A 235 2.26 9.66 -29.71
N VAL A 236 3.48 9.14 -29.59
CA VAL A 236 4.59 9.76 -28.85
C VAL A 236 5.54 10.50 -29.77
N ASP A 237 5.94 9.90 -30.92
CA ASP A 237 6.82 10.53 -31.91
C ASP A 237 6.02 11.42 -32.89
N ILE A 238 5.31 12.42 -32.32
CA ILE A 238 4.36 13.27 -33.02
C ILE A 238 5.01 14.10 -34.12
N LYS A 239 6.28 14.52 -33.98
CA LYS A 239 6.99 15.29 -35.00
C LYS A 239 7.24 14.46 -36.24
N LYS A 240 7.65 13.20 -36.08
CA LYS A 240 7.89 12.27 -37.18
C LYS A 240 6.59 11.96 -37.94
N LYS A 241 5.51 11.72 -37.20
CA LYS A 241 4.20 11.32 -37.76
C LYS A 241 3.44 12.48 -38.39
N PHE A 242 3.36 13.63 -37.73
CA PHE A 242 2.49 14.75 -38.08
C PHE A 242 3.23 16.02 -38.46
N GLY A 243 4.58 16.02 -38.50
CA GLY A 243 5.40 17.17 -38.83
C GLY A 243 5.62 18.16 -37.68
N SER A 244 6.39 19.22 -37.93
CA SER A 244 6.81 20.20 -36.91
C SER A 244 5.67 20.98 -36.29
N GLU A 245 4.57 21.18 -37.04
CA GLU A 245 3.37 21.90 -36.55
C GLU A 245 2.67 21.18 -35.38
N SER A 246 2.85 19.84 -35.27
CA SER A 246 2.31 19.05 -34.16
C SER A 246 2.82 19.47 -32.77
N ARG A 247 4.00 20.11 -32.74
CA ARG A 247 4.67 20.57 -31.50
C ARG A 247 4.29 22.01 -31.11
N LYS A 248 3.64 22.77 -31.99
CA LYS A 248 3.32 24.18 -31.71
C LYS A 248 2.26 24.29 -30.61
N MET A 249 2.63 24.92 -29.51
CA MET A 249 1.73 25.40 -28.47
C MET A 249 1.49 26.90 -28.64
N THR A 250 0.32 27.37 -28.27
CA THR A 250 -0.10 28.74 -28.54
C THR A 250 0.56 29.81 -27.66
N SER A 251 1.09 29.46 -26.51
CA SER A 251 1.91 30.33 -25.64
C SER A 251 2.40 29.56 -24.42
N TYR A 252 3.65 29.78 -24.03
CA TYR A 252 4.20 29.34 -22.76
C TYR A 252 4.09 30.46 -21.74
N LYS A 253 3.63 30.16 -20.52
CA LYS A 253 3.54 31.17 -19.46
C LYS A 253 4.89 31.43 -18.79
N ASN A 254 5.81 30.45 -18.88
CA ASN A 254 7.15 30.56 -18.29
C ASN A 254 8.13 29.58 -18.93
N PHE A 255 9.43 29.72 -18.59
CA PHE A 255 10.51 28.88 -19.10
C PHE A 255 10.35 27.39 -18.75
N LEU A 256 9.77 27.05 -17.61
CA LEU A 256 9.55 25.68 -17.20
C LEU A 256 8.52 24.97 -18.08
N GLU A 257 7.41 25.63 -18.41
CA GLU A 257 6.43 25.09 -19.37
C GLU A 257 7.05 24.87 -20.74
N PHE A 258 7.86 25.82 -21.21
CA PHE A 258 8.63 25.68 -22.46
C PHE A 258 9.59 24.51 -22.40
N PHE A 259 10.32 24.35 -21.30
CA PHE A 259 11.30 23.29 -21.10
C PHE A 259 10.65 21.91 -21.12
N TYR A 260 9.56 21.72 -20.37
CA TYR A 260 8.82 20.44 -20.36
C TYR A 260 8.23 20.10 -21.72
N ASP A 261 7.64 21.06 -22.43
CA ASP A 261 7.10 20.84 -23.77
C ASP A 261 8.19 20.52 -24.79
N ALA A 262 9.36 21.16 -24.69
CA ALA A 262 10.49 20.91 -25.56
C ALA A 262 11.12 19.52 -25.32
N TRP A 263 11.07 19.01 -24.08
CA TRP A 263 11.65 17.71 -23.70
C TRP A 263 10.70 16.53 -23.95
N SER A 264 9.40 16.73 -23.82
CA SER A 264 8.40 15.67 -23.88
C SER A 264 7.22 15.98 -24.82
N PRO A 265 7.45 16.38 -26.08
CA PRO A 265 6.42 16.91 -26.96
C PRO A 265 5.32 15.90 -27.36
N GLY A 266 5.52 14.61 -27.11
CA GLY A 266 4.57 13.54 -27.38
C GLY A 266 4.08 12.79 -26.14
N TRP A 267 4.34 13.30 -24.94
CA TRP A 267 3.84 12.62 -23.73
C TRP A 267 2.34 12.73 -23.58
N THR A 268 1.74 13.84 -23.98
CA THR A 268 0.29 14.00 -24.02
C THR A 268 -0.26 13.42 -25.32
N GLY A 269 -1.23 12.52 -25.21
CA GLY A 269 -1.97 11.98 -26.36
C GLY A 269 -3.28 11.34 -25.93
N TYR A 270 -4.24 11.32 -26.87
CA TYR A 270 -5.61 10.80 -26.67
C TYR A 270 -6.09 9.95 -27.84
N SER A 271 -5.21 9.62 -28.77
CA SER A 271 -5.55 8.81 -29.94
C SER A 271 -4.61 7.64 -30.06
N PHE A 272 -5.13 6.44 -30.24
CA PHE A 272 -4.29 5.25 -30.43
C PHE A 272 -3.25 5.45 -31.53
N ASN A 273 -2.04 5.05 -31.24
CA ASN A 273 -0.98 4.89 -32.21
C ASN A 273 -1.29 3.66 -33.09
N THR A 274 -1.98 3.89 -34.20
CA THR A 274 -2.39 2.82 -35.10
C THR A 274 -1.26 2.13 -35.85
N ASP A 275 -0.02 2.69 -35.81
CA ASP A 275 1.16 1.98 -36.33
C ASP A 275 1.60 0.87 -35.35
N LEU A 276 1.33 1.03 -34.04
CA LEU A 276 1.59 0.02 -33.02
C LEU A 276 0.36 -0.83 -32.70
N PHE A 277 -0.82 -0.22 -32.64
CA PHE A 277 -2.10 -0.85 -32.31
C PHE A 277 -3.09 -0.70 -33.48
N PRO A 278 -2.98 -1.52 -34.55
CA PRO A 278 -3.83 -1.39 -35.72
C PRO A 278 -5.31 -1.78 -35.47
N ASP A 279 -5.59 -2.61 -34.48
CA ASP A 279 -6.94 -3.00 -34.04
C ASP A 279 -7.10 -2.81 -32.53
N PRO A 280 -7.31 -1.58 -32.02
CA PRO A 280 -7.41 -1.31 -30.59
C PRO A 280 -8.59 -2.02 -29.90
N GLU A 281 -9.73 -2.17 -30.58
CA GLU A 281 -10.90 -2.85 -30.04
C GLU A 281 -10.65 -4.35 -29.87
N GLY A 282 -10.08 -5.00 -30.89
CA GLY A 282 -9.67 -6.40 -30.84
C GLY A 282 -8.61 -6.64 -29.77
N PHE A 283 -7.64 -5.72 -29.62
CA PHE A 283 -6.63 -5.76 -28.58
C PHE A 283 -7.24 -5.76 -27.17
N LEU A 284 -8.07 -4.77 -26.86
CA LEU A 284 -8.73 -4.66 -25.55
C LEU A 284 -9.67 -5.84 -25.30
N LYS A 285 -10.44 -6.26 -26.28
CA LYS A 285 -11.34 -7.42 -26.19
C LYS A 285 -10.56 -8.70 -25.85
N LYS A 286 -9.39 -8.93 -26.48
CA LYS A 286 -8.53 -10.09 -26.18
C LYS A 286 -8.04 -10.06 -24.74
N LEU A 287 -7.49 -8.92 -24.28
CA LEU A 287 -7.03 -8.78 -22.89
C LEU A 287 -8.16 -9.04 -21.89
N LYS A 288 -9.36 -8.52 -22.16
CA LYS A 288 -10.53 -8.75 -21.29
C LYS A 288 -10.96 -10.22 -21.27
N ALA A 289 -10.95 -10.89 -22.42
CA ALA A 289 -11.27 -12.32 -22.52
C ALA A 289 -10.28 -13.19 -21.76
N ASP A 290 -9.02 -12.79 -21.69
CA ASP A 290 -7.97 -13.47 -20.92
C ASP A 290 -7.96 -13.12 -19.42
N GLY A 291 -8.94 -12.32 -18.97
CA GLY A 291 -9.13 -11.99 -17.55
C GLY A 291 -8.29 -10.83 -17.02
N PHE A 292 -7.65 -10.05 -17.89
CA PHE A 292 -6.90 -8.85 -17.46
C PHE A 292 -7.84 -7.66 -17.23
N LYS A 293 -7.52 -6.85 -16.21
CA LYS A 293 -7.94 -5.45 -16.10
C LYS A 293 -6.91 -4.58 -16.79
N VAL A 294 -7.35 -3.51 -17.42
CA VAL A 294 -6.49 -2.70 -18.29
C VAL A 294 -6.43 -1.26 -17.79
N THR A 295 -5.21 -0.71 -17.71
CA THR A 295 -4.98 0.70 -17.42
C THR A 295 -4.01 1.32 -18.43
N PHE A 296 -4.30 2.55 -18.83
CA PHE A 296 -3.47 3.32 -19.75
C PHE A 296 -2.87 4.54 -19.03
N ASN A 297 -1.62 4.86 -19.40
CA ASN A 297 -0.89 6.02 -18.90
C ASN A 297 -1.40 7.33 -19.53
N LEU A 298 -1.42 8.40 -18.74
CA LEU A 298 -1.84 9.74 -19.15
C LEU A 298 -0.87 10.83 -18.66
N HIS A 299 -0.51 11.74 -19.56
CA HIS A 299 0.20 13.00 -19.28
C HIS A 299 -0.59 14.16 -19.90
N PRO A 300 -1.66 14.68 -19.30
CA PRO A 300 -2.63 15.54 -19.97
C PRO A 300 -2.18 17.00 -20.19
N SER A 301 -1.01 17.41 -19.75
CA SER A 301 -0.59 18.84 -19.63
C SER A 301 -0.63 19.66 -20.90
N GLN A 302 -0.40 19.03 -22.06
CA GLN A 302 -0.31 19.74 -23.35
C GLN A 302 -1.67 19.92 -24.03
N GLY A 303 -2.75 19.43 -23.43
CA GLY A 303 -4.10 19.55 -23.97
C GLY A 303 -4.35 18.70 -25.21
N VAL A 304 -5.38 19.05 -25.99
CA VAL A 304 -5.79 18.28 -27.18
C VAL A 304 -5.31 18.96 -28.43
N ARG A 305 -4.46 18.27 -29.21
CA ARG A 305 -3.82 18.82 -30.41
C ARG A 305 -4.62 18.44 -31.66
N TRP A 306 -4.38 19.19 -32.73
CA TRP A 306 -5.15 19.09 -33.98
C TRP A 306 -5.12 17.73 -34.68
N PHE A 307 -4.14 16.89 -34.39
CA PHE A 307 -4.01 15.55 -34.97
C PHE A 307 -4.74 14.46 -34.17
N GLU A 308 -5.26 14.80 -32.98
CA GLU A 308 -6.05 13.88 -32.16
C GLU A 308 -7.41 13.59 -32.80
N ASN A 309 -7.85 12.34 -32.78
CA ASN A 309 -9.14 11.94 -33.34
C ASN A 309 -10.33 12.72 -32.71
N SER A 310 -10.21 13.08 -31.44
CA SER A 310 -11.21 13.81 -30.64
C SER A 310 -11.09 15.35 -30.77
N TYR A 311 -10.09 15.86 -31.52
CA TYR A 311 -9.79 17.29 -31.54
C TYR A 311 -10.96 18.18 -32.01
N GLU A 312 -11.61 17.83 -33.14
CA GLU A 312 -12.72 18.64 -33.65
C GLU A 312 -13.93 18.66 -32.71
N GLU A 313 -14.24 17.51 -32.09
CA GLU A 313 -15.33 17.40 -31.12
C GLU A 313 -15.01 18.25 -29.88
N MET A 314 -13.78 18.15 -29.37
CA MET A 314 -13.32 18.94 -28.23
C MET A 314 -13.31 20.44 -28.55
N CYS A 315 -12.89 20.84 -29.75
CA CYS A 315 -12.98 22.25 -30.19
C CYS A 315 -14.42 22.76 -30.19
N ARG A 316 -15.34 22.01 -30.80
CA ARG A 316 -16.78 22.36 -30.80
C ARG A 316 -17.32 22.49 -29.39
N ALA A 317 -16.99 21.53 -28.53
CA ALA A 317 -17.38 21.54 -27.12
C ALA A 317 -16.86 22.77 -26.40
N MET A 318 -15.64 23.20 -26.67
CA MET A 318 -15.02 24.38 -26.05
C MET A 318 -15.33 25.70 -26.76
N GLY A 319 -16.09 25.70 -27.84
CA GLY A 319 -16.41 26.92 -28.64
C GLY A 319 -15.22 27.44 -29.43
N MET A 320 -14.34 26.59 -29.89
CA MET A 320 -13.17 26.90 -30.71
C MET A 320 -13.40 26.48 -32.17
N ASP A 321 -12.82 27.23 -33.11
CA ASP A 321 -12.81 26.83 -34.52
C ASP A 321 -11.68 25.84 -34.80
N PRO A 322 -12.00 24.57 -35.16
CA PRO A 322 -10.98 23.55 -35.42
C PRO A 322 -10.08 23.86 -36.62
N LYS A 323 -10.54 24.70 -37.55
CA LYS A 323 -9.71 25.11 -38.71
C LYS A 323 -8.47 25.89 -38.31
N THR A 324 -8.46 26.47 -37.14
CA THR A 324 -7.29 27.21 -36.61
C THR A 324 -6.13 26.31 -36.23
N LYS A 325 -6.34 24.99 -36.09
CA LYS A 325 -5.37 24.02 -35.56
C LYS A 325 -4.73 24.41 -34.22
N LYS A 326 -5.34 25.32 -33.45
CA LYS A 326 -4.87 25.68 -32.12
C LYS A 326 -5.23 24.56 -31.12
N PRO A 327 -4.31 24.13 -30.27
CA PRO A 327 -4.63 23.11 -29.27
C PRO A 327 -5.68 23.60 -28.29
N VAL A 328 -6.59 22.71 -27.91
CA VAL A 328 -7.46 22.93 -26.76
C VAL A 328 -6.59 22.80 -25.52
N LYS A 329 -6.37 23.90 -24.82
CA LYS A 329 -5.46 23.92 -23.65
C LYS A 329 -6.01 23.07 -22.52
N PHE A 330 -5.12 22.34 -21.86
CA PHE A 330 -5.42 21.68 -20.59
C PHE A 330 -5.77 22.74 -19.53
N ASP A 331 -6.93 22.59 -18.93
CA ASP A 331 -7.40 23.48 -17.88
C ASP A 331 -8.33 22.77 -16.90
N ILE A 332 -7.74 22.07 -15.94
CA ILE A 332 -8.47 21.32 -14.91
C ILE A 332 -9.28 22.22 -13.95
N THR A 333 -9.17 23.55 -14.10
CA THR A 333 -9.93 24.53 -13.32
C THR A 333 -11.17 25.02 -14.05
N ASN A 334 -11.35 24.63 -15.30
CA ASN A 334 -12.48 25.01 -16.15
C ASN A 334 -13.50 23.88 -16.17
N GLU A 335 -14.67 24.11 -15.59
CA GLU A 335 -15.76 23.14 -15.50
C GLU A 335 -16.11 22.52 -16.86
N LYS A 336 -16.32 23.35 -17.87
CA LYS A 336 -16.64 22.90 -19.22
C LYS A 336 -15.53 22.02 -19.82
N PHE A 337 -14.26 22.33 -19.50
CA PHE A 337 -13.13 21.48 -19.91
C PHE A 337 -13.19 20.15 -19.19
N VAL A 338 -13.38 20.11 -17.89
CA VAL A 338 -13.41 18.88 -17.08
C VAL A 338 -14.49 17.93 -17.57
N GLU A 339 -15.72 18.42 -17.79
CA GLU A 339 -16.82 17.58 -18.30
C GLU A 339 -16.47 16.97 -19.65
N ASN A 340 -15.98 17.76 -20.61
CA ASN A 340 -15.65 17.29 -21.95
C ASN A 340 -14.35 16.45 -21.96
N TYR A 341 -13.43 16.71 -21.02
CA TYR A 341 -12.22 15.91 -20.83
C TYR A 341 -12.58 14.44 -20.56
N PHE A 342 -13.51 14.16 -19.66
CA PHE A 342 -13.95 12.78 -19.40
C PHE A 342 -14.83 12.25 -20.54
N LYS A 343 -15.86 12.98 -20.91
CA LYS A 343 -16.86 12.55 -21.86
C LYS A 343 -16.30 12.25 -23.25
N ILE A 344 -15.37 13.07 -23.74
CA ILE A 344 -14.83 13.00 -25.10
C ILE A 344 -13.52 12.20 -25.14
N LEU A 345 -12.65 12.36 -24.12
CA LEU A 345 -11.28 11.84 -24.19
C LEU A 345 -11.11 10.50 -23.45
N HIS A 346 -11.98 10.14 -22.49
CA HIS A 346 -11.81 8.95 -21.64
C HIS A 346 -12.93 7.93 -21.78
N HIS A 347 -14.20 8.34 -21.68
CA HIS A 347 -15.33 7.41 -21.73
C HIS A 347 -15.40 6.55 -22.98
N PRO A 348 -14.99 6.99 -24.19
CA PRO A 348 -14.94 6.10 -25.34
C PRO A 348 -13.99 4.91 -25.15
N TYR A 349 -12.81 5.14 -24.56
CA TYR A 349 -11.83 4.09 -24.30
C TYR A 349 -12.26 3.14 -23.17
N GLU A 350 -12.94 3.67 -22.15
CA GLU A 350 -13.51 2.85 -21.08
C GLU A 350 -14.62 1.92 -21.63
N LYS A 351 -15.44 2.39 -22.56
CA LYS A 351 -16.42 1.56 -23.28
C LYS A 351 -15.76 0.47 -24.13
N MET A 352 -14.57 0.74 -24.65
CA MET A 352 -13.78 -0.25 -25.41
C MET A 352 -13.14 -1.29 -24.49
N GLY A 353 -12.92 -1.00 -23.19
CA GLY A 353 -12.37 -1.97 -22.23
C GLY A 353 -11.30 -1.48 -21.28
N VAL A 354 -10.96 -0.18 -21.27
CA VAL A 354 -10.08 0.40 -20.25
C VAL A 354 -10.82 0.46 -18.91
N ASP A 355 -10.23 -0.11 -17.85
CA ASP A 355 -10.89 -0.20 -16.53
C ASP A 355 -10.65 1.03 -15.66
N PHE A 356 -9.46 1.61 -15.72
CA PHE A 356 -9.06 2.80 -14.95
C PHE A 356 -7.84 3.47 -15.59
N TRP A 357 -7.41 4.63 -15.06
CA TRP A 357 -6.36 5.46 -15.66
C TRP A 357 -5.15 5.59 -14.76
N TRP A 358 -3.95 5.59 -15.37
CA TRP A 358 -2.69 5.93 -14.73
C TRP A 358 -2.36 7.39 -15.04
N ILE A 359 -2.48 8.26 -14.03
CA ILE A 359 -2.22 9.70 -14.14
C ILE A 359 -0.78 9.95 -13.71
N ASP A 360 0.10 10.05 -14.69
CA ASP A 360 1.52 10.32 -14.45
C ASP A 360 1.82 11.81 -14.64
N TRP A 361 1.48 12.58 -13.60
CA TRP A 361 1.65 14.03 -13.63
C TRP A 361 3.01 14.46 -13.11
N GLN A 362 3.91 14.90 -14.02
CA GLN A 362 5.25 15.42 -13.74
C GLN A 362 5.42 16.89 -14.16
N GLN A 363 4.35 17.57 -14.60
CA GLN A 363 4.37 18.88 -15.27
C GLN A 363 4.15 20.05 -14.31
N GLY A 364 4.63 19.89 -13.06
CA GLY A 364 4.64 20.97 -12.06
C GLY A 364 3.38 21.06 -11.22
N THR A 365 3.31 22.10 -10.38
CA THR A 365 2.29 22.27 -9.33
C THR A 365 1.42 23.53 -9.52
N ARG A 366 1.44 24.16 -10.70
CA ARG A 366 0.74 25.42 -10.95
C ARG A 366 -0.45 25.24 -11.87
N SER A 367 -1.59 25.86 -11.49
CA SER A 367 -2.78 25.99 -12.30
C SER A 367 -3.21 27.46 -12.43
N LYS A 368 -4.40 27.72 -13.01
CA LYS A 368 -4.99 29.05 -13.03
C LYS A 368 -5.47 29.52 -11.66
N ILE A 369 -5.79 28.59 -10.76
CA ILE A 369 -6.11 28.89 -9.37
C ILE A 369 -4.81 28.89 -8.57
N PRO A 370 -4.37 30.02 -8.00
CA PRO A 370 -3.17 30.06 -7.16
C PRO A 370 -3.25 29.06 -6.00
N GLY A 371 -2.21 28.22 -5.84
CA GLY A 371 -2.16 27.19 -4.80
C GLY A 371 -2.80 25.84 -5.19
N LEU A 372 -3.54 25.76 -6.29
CA LEU A 372 -4.05 24.47 -6.78
C LEU A 372 -2.99 23.74 -7.58
N ASP A 373 -2.55 22.61 -7.04
CA ASP A 373 -1.78 21.61 -7.79
C ASP A 373 -2.70 20.86 -8.76
N PRO A 374 -2.42 20.87 -10.08
CA PRO A 374 -3.21 20.10 -11.04
C PRO A 374 -3.31 18.60 -10.71
N LEU A 375 -2.27 18.04 -10.12
CA LEU A 375 -2.28 16.61 -9.69
C LEU A 375 -3.40 16.35 -8.67
N TRP A 376 -3.60 17.24 -7.69
CA TRP A 376 -4.68 17.07 -6.73
C TRP A 376 -6.05 17.04 -7.42
N ALA A 377 -6.29 17.98 -8.34
CA ALA A 377 -7.55 18.06 -9.08
C ALA A 377 -7.74 16.86 -10.01
N LEU A 378 -6.68 16.42 -10.71
CA LEU A 378 -6.72 15.20 -11.53
C LEU A 378 -7.08 13.98 -10.69
N ASN A 379 -6.45 13.79 -9.52
CA ASN A 379 -6.77 12.68 -8.63
C ASN A 379 -8.24 12.72 -8.21
N HIS A 380 -8.72 13.89 -7.80
CA HIS A 380 -10.09 14.08 -7.35
C HIS A 380 -11.10 13.73 -8.45
N TYR A 381 -10.98 14.36 -9.62
CA TYR A 381 -11.96 14.18 -10.69
C TYR A 381 -11.89 12.80 -11.35
N HIS A 382 -10.69 12.28 -11.64
CA HIS A 382 -10.55 10.95 -12.22
C HIS A 382 -11.08 9.84 -11.31
N TYR A 383 -10.83 9.97 -9.98
CA TYR A 383 -11.31 8.98 -9.03
C TYR A 383 -12.84 8.96 -8.97
N ILE A 384 -13.49 10.13 -8.92
CA ILE A 384 -14.95 10.25 -8.87
C ILE A 384 -15.57 9.76 -10.18
N ASP A 385 -15.07 10.22 -11.33
CA ASP A 385 -15.55 9.81 -12.64
C ASP A 385 -15.43 8.29 -12.86
N ASN A 386 -14.33 7.68 -12.44
CA ASN A 386 -14.15 6.24 -12.55
C ASN A 386 -15.17 5.43 -11.72
N GLY A 387 -15.79 6.04 -10.72
CA GLY A 387 -16.85 5.45 -9.89
C GLY A 387 -18.29 5.62 -10.40
N ARG A 388 -18.51 6.32 -11.51
CA ARG A 388 -19.85 6.72 -12.01
C ARG A 388 -20.83 5.55 -12.24
N ASP A 389 -20.34 4.36 -12.62
CA ASP A 389 -21.14 3.16 -12.89
C ASP A 389 -21.30 2.24 -11.66
N LYS A 390 -21.15 2.79 -10.45
CA LYS A 390 -21.23 2.06 -9.16
C LYS A 390 -20.20 0.93 -9.01
N LYS A 391 -19.18 0.88 -9.86
CA LYS A 391 -17.99 0.07 -9.63
C LYS A 391 -17.12 0.71 -8.54
N ARG A 392 -16.22 -0.03 -7.93
CA ARG A 392 -15.19 0.54 -7.05
C ARG A 392 -14.22 1.33 -7.90
N PRO A 393 -14.12 2.64 -7.66
CA PRO A 393 -13.18 3.46 -8.42
C PRO A 393 -11.74 3.13 -8.07
N LEU A 394 -10.89 3.29 -9.08
CA LEU A 394 -9.45 3.11 -8.97
C LEU A 394 -8.75 4.10 -9.89
N ILE A 395 -7.64 4.64 -9.44
CA ILE A 395 -6.65 5.35 -10.26
C ILE A 395 -5.25 4.85 -9.90
N LEU A 396 -4.28 5.03 -10.78
CA LEU A 396 -2.88 4.97 -10.43
C LEU A 396 -2.32 6.37 -10.58
N SER A 397 -1.88 7.00 -9.47
CA SER A 397 -1.43 8.39 -9.50
C SER A 397 -0.48 8.71 -8.34
N ARG A 398 0.07 9.92 -8.30
CA ARG A 398 1.05 10.34 -7.30
C ARG A 398 0.37 10.93 -6.06
N PHE A 399 1.09 10.95 -4.93
CA PHE A 399 0.64 11.61 -3.71
C PHE A 399 0.59 13.13 -3.89
N ALA A 400 -0.55 13.73 -3.62
CA ALA A 400 -0.80 15.17 -3.78
C ALA A 400 -1.12 15.90 -2.46
N GLY A 401 -0.64 15.38 -1.34
CA GLY A 401 -0.87 15.98 -0.01
C GLY A 401 -1.86 15.19 0.85
N VAL A 402 -2.11 15.69 2.05
CA VAL A 402 -3.02 15.08 3.02
C VAL A 402 -4.42 14.96 2.43
N GLY A 403 -5.06 13.81 2.63
CA GLY A 403 -6.34 13.50 2.01
C GLY A 403 -6.23 12.68 0.71
N SER A 404 -5.03 12.48 0.16
CA SER A 404 -4.82 11.67 -1.06
C SER A 404 -5.20 10.20 -0.88
N GLN A 405 -5.29 9.68 0.35
CA GLN A 405 -5.77 8.33 0.61
C GLN A 405 -7.19 8.05 0.11
N ARG A 406 -7.97 9.11 -0.15
CA ARG A 406 -9.31 9.01 -0.74
C ARG A 406 -9.29 8.55 -2.20
N TYR A 407 -8.13 8.65 -2.86
CA TYR A 407 -7.95 8.44 -4.30
C TYR A 407 -6.85 7.39 -4.58
N PRO A 408 -6.99 6.12 -4.12
CA PRO A 408 -5.98 5.10 -4.37
C PRO A 408 -5.95 4.70 -5.85
N VAL A 409 -4.80 4.24 -6.31
CA VAL A 409 -3.56 3.82 -5.65
C VAL A 409 -2.46 4.86 -5.88
N GLY A 410 -1.53 4.97 -4.94
CA GLY A 410 -0.33 5.78 -5.10
C GLY A 410 0.71 5.16 -6.04
N PHE A 411 1.33 5.97 -6.86
CA PHE A 411 2.49 5.62 -7.68
C PHE A 411 3.71 6.37 -7.16
N SER A 412 4.75 5.64 -6.73
CA SER A 412 5.90 6.26 -6.05
C SER A 412 6.89 6.95 -6.98
N GLY A 413 6.84 6.68 -8.30
CA GLY A 413 7.69 7.32 -9.30
C GLY A 413 8.91 6.50 -9.72
N ASP A 414 9.71 7.09 -10.61
CA ASP A 414 10.76 6.46 -11.40
C ASP A 414 12.07 6.30 -10.59
N THR A 415 12.13 5.35 -9.67
CA THR A 415 13.30 5.10 -8.83
C THR A 415 14.48 4.52 -9.60
N VAL A 416 15.70 4.89 -9.19
CA VAL A 416 16.94 4.32 -9.74
C VAL A 416 17.10 2.86 -9.25
N GLN A 417 17.51 1.97 -10.15
CA GLN A 417 17.75 0.55 -9.85
C GLN A 417 19.08 0.39 -9.08
N THR A 418 19.01 0.51 -7.75
CA THR A 418 20.16 0.34 -6.84
C THR A 418 19.74 -0.30 -5.53
N TRP A 419 20.69 -0.92 -4.83
CA TRP A 419 20.50 -1.44 -3.47
C TRP A 419 20.07 -0.35 -2.49
N ARG A 420 20.63 0.85 -2.63
CA ARG A 420 20.24 1.99 -1.78
C ARG A 420 18.79 2.41 -1.98
N SER A 421 18.28 2.32 -3.20
CA SER A 421 16.86 2.56 -3.48
C SER A 421 15.99 1.46 -2.86
N LEU A 422 16.40 0.19 -2.97
CA LEU A 422 15.69 -0.91 -2.32
C LEU A 422 15.68 -0.76 -0.79
N ASP A 423 16.81 -0.40 -0.18
CA ASP A 423 16.90 -0.21 1.28
C ASP A 423 15.95 0.88 1.80
N PHE A 424 15.62 1.86 0.99
CA PHE A 424 14.69 2.91 1.35
C PHE A 424 13.20 2.50 1.21
N GLN A 425 12.86 1.56 0.34
CA GLN A 425 11.47 1.22 0.01
C GLN A 425 10.64 0.70 1.21
N PRO A 426 11.12 -0.23 2.06
CA PRO A 426 10.32 -0.73 3.19
C PRO A 426 10.01 0.38 4.20
N TYR A 427 10.98 1.20 4.53
CA TYR A 427 10.81 2.37 5.42
C TYR A 427 9.78 3.36 4.85
N PHE A 428 9.95 3.77 3.58
CA PHE A 428 9.04 4.67 2.89
C PHE A 428 7.61 4.15 2.85
N THR A 429 7.45 2.85 2.64
CA THR A 429 6.13 2.19 2.60
C THR A 429 5.46 2.21 3.96
N ALA A 430 6.19 1.87 5.01
CA ALA A 430 5.65 1.78 6.36
C ALA A 430 5.32 3.16 6.94
N THR A 431 6.20 4.16 6.76
CA THR A 431 5.97 5.52 7.27
C THR A 431 4.81 6.24 6.59
N ALA A 432 4.43 5.85 5.38
CA ALA A 432 3.25 6.42 4.72
C ALA A 432 1.96 6.20 5.54
N ALA A 433 1.89 5.16 6.38
CA ALA A 433 0.80 4.96 7.34
C ALA A 433 0.67 6.14 8.32
N ASN A 434 1.78 6.83 8.67
CA ASN A 434 1.80 7.97 9.60
C ASN A 434 1.10 9.23 9.08
N ILE A 435 0.72 9.24 7.81
CA ILE A 435 -0.11 10.28 7.18
C ILE A 435 -1.39 9.68 6.57
N GLY A 436 -1.72 8.45 6.94
CA GLY A 436 -2.90 7.75 6.48
C GLY A 436 -2.88 7.37 5.00
N TYR A 437 -1.71 7.15 4.36
CA TYR A 437 -1.59 6.83 2.95
C TYR A 437 -1.10 5.37 2.74
N PRO A 438 -2.00 4.36 2.74
CA PRO A 438 -1.64 2.95 2.88
C PRO A 438 -1.27 2.25 1.57
N TRP A 439 -1.71 2.75 0.40
CA TRP A 439 -1.71 2.02 -0.86
C TRP A 439 -0.69 2.59 -1.85
N TRP A 440 0.61 2.31 -1.60
CA TRP A 440 1.69 2.61 -2.52
C TRP A 440 1.93 1.49 -3.54
N SER A 441 2.07 1.88 -4.82
CA SER A 441 2.62 1.07 -5.91
C SER A 441 4.04 1.53 -6.22
N HIS A 442 5.02 0.70 -5.96
CA HIS A 442 6.41 0.95 -6.30
C HIS A 442 6.75 0.36 -7.67
N ASP A 443 7.85 0.83 -8.26
CA ASP A 443 8.46 0.23 -9.43
C ASP A 443 9.32 -0.95 -8.99
N ILE A 444 8.68 -2.13 -8.85
CA ILE A 444 9.34 -3.34 -8.34
C ILE A 444 10.42 -3.78 -9.32
N GLY A 445 11.66 -3.80 -8.82
CA GLY A 445 12.87 -4.05 -9.57
C GLY A 445 13.66 -2.79 -9.97
N GLY A 446 13.14 -1.60 -9.66
CA GLY A 446 13.71 -0.30 -10.03
C GLY A 446 13.39 0.11 -11.48
N HIS A 447 13.11 1.40 -11.69
CA HIS A 447 12.63 1.93 -12.99
C HIS A 447 13.76 2.15 -13.99
N CYS A 448 14.76 2.93 -13.62
CA CYS A 448 15.76 3.44 -14.56
C CYS A 448 17.20 3.35 -14.03
N MET A 449 18.19 3.63 -14.90
CA MET A 449 19.61 3.66 -14.56
C MET A 449 20.09 2.39 -13.83
N GLY A 450 21.22 2.45 -13.14
CA GLY A 450 21.79 1.32 -12.42
C GLY A 450 22.41 0.25 -13.31
N LYS A 451 22.52 -0.96 -12.79
CA LYS A 451 23.06 -2.13 -13.48
C LYS A 451 22.08 -3.28 -13.37
N LYS A 452 22.04 -4.17 -14.36
CA LYS A 452 21.35 -5.43 -14.25
C LYS A 452 22.02 -6.25 -13.14
N ASP A 453 21.26 -6.60 -12.12
CA ASP A 453 21.69 -7.36 -10.97
C ASP A 453 20.58 -8.34 -10.62
N ASP A 454 20.85 -9.62 -10.78
CA ASP A 454 19.87 -10.69 -10.60
C ASP A 454 19.42 -10.78 -9.15
N GLU A 455 20.33 -10.58 -8.18
CA GLU A 455 19.98 -10.59 -6.76
C GLU A 455 19.17 -9.36 -6.36
N LEU A 456 19.56 -8.18 -6.78
CA LEU A 456 18.79 -6.96 -6.52
C LEU A 456 17.35 -7.09 -7.04
N TYR A 457 17.18 -7.64 -8.25
CA TYR A 457 15.86 -7.87 -8.82
C TYR A 457 15.02 -8.79 -7.93
N ILE A 458 15.56 -9.94 -7.53
CA ILE A 458 14.76 -10.88 -6.75
C ILE A 458 14.47 -10.38 -5.34
N ARG A 459 15.41 -9.68 -4.67
CA ARG A 459 15.17 -9.06 -3.37
C ARG A 459 14.04 -8.00 -3.46
N TRP A 460 14.00 -7.26 -4.55
CA TRP A 460 12.91 -6.31 -4.81
C TRP A 460 11.56 -7.02 -5.05
N VAL A 461 11.57 -8.13 -5.80
CA VAL A 461 10.35 -8.95 -5.99
C VAL A 461 9.87 -9.53 -4.66
N GLN A 462 10.77 -10.05 -3.82
CA GLN A 462 10.46 -10.57 -2.48
C GLN A 462 9.83 -9.47 -1.59
N PHE A 463 10.39 -8.26 -1.58
CA PHE A 463 9.77 -7.11 -0.94
C PHE A 463 8.39 -6.80 -1.56
N GLY A 464 8.28 -6.83 -2.87
CA GLY A 464 7.04 -6.55 -3.61
C GLY A 464 5.87 -7.44 -3.22
N VAL A 465 6.12 -8.72 -2.92
CA VAL A 465 5.09 -9.66 -2.43
C VAL A 465 4.42 -9.14 -1.15
N PHE A 466 5.21 -8.56 -0.26
CA PHE A 466 4.77 -8.01 1.03
C PHE A 466 4.68 -6.48 1.04
N SER A 467 4.54 -5.86 -0.12
CA SER A 467 4.22 -4.44 -0.29
C SER A 467 2.72 -4.24 -0.55
N PRO A 468 2.18 -3.02 -0.44
CA PRO A 468 0.74 -2.82 -0.64
C PRO A 468 0.26 -3.23 -2.03
N ILE A 469 0.96 -2.81 -3.09
CA ILE A 469 0.65 -3.15 -4.49
C ILE A 469 1.89 -3.76 -5.16
N MET A 470 1.72 -4.91 -5.79
CA MET A 470 2.79 -5.62 -6.50
C MET A 470 2.74 -5.29 -7.99
N ARG A 471 3.53 -4.31 -8.43
CA ARG A 471 3.62 -3.87 -9.83
C ARG A 471 5.07 -3.96 -10.33
N LEU A 472 5.33 -4.88 -11.24
CA LEU A 472 6.59 -4.90 -11.99
C LEU A 472 6.58 -3.72 -12.97
N HIS A 473 7.60 -2.87 -12.92
CA HIS A 473 7.70 -1.72 -13.83
C HIS A 473 9.15 -1.35 -14.13
N SER A 474 9.39 -0.86 -15.34
CA SER A 474 10.70 -0.32 -15.77
C SER A 474 10.57 0.54 -17.01
N THR A 475 11.67 1.23 -17.34
CA THR A 475 11.82 2.05 -18.54
C THR A 475 11.94 1.22 -19.84
N SER A 476 11.95 1.93 -20.96
CA SER A 476 12.08 1.38 -22.34
C SER A 476 13.41 0.70 -22.66
N ASN A 477 14.44 0.91 -21.82
CA ASN A 477 15.75 0.30 -22.05
C ASN A 477 15.65 -1.24 -22.10
N GLU A 478 16.13 -1.86 -23.16
CA GLU A 478 16.02 -3.31 -23.40
C GLU A 478 16.66 -4.17 -22.29
N PHE A 479 17.69 -3.63 -21.61
CA PHE A 479 18.40 -4.32 -20.53
C PHE A 479 17.70 -4.21 -19.16
N MET A 480 16.56 -3.48 -19.07
CA MET A 480 15.86 -3.20 -17.83
C MET A 480 14.54 -3.99 -17.68
N GLY A 481 14.30 -4.99 -18.53
CA GLY A 481 13.09 -5.82 -18.47
C GLY A 481 12.95 -6.51 -17.12
N LYS A 482 11.70 -6.63 -16.62
CA LYS A 482 11.36 -7.28 -15.35
C LYS A 482 10.64 -8.62 -15.55
N GLU A 483 10.58 -9.09 -16.77
CA GLU A 483 10.03 -10.40 -17.08
C GLU A 483 10.89 -11.50 -16.41
N PRO A 484 10.31 -12.43 -15.63
CA PRO A 484 11.09 -13.44 -14.88
C PRO A 484 12.08 -14.21 -15.75
N TRP A 485 11.70 -14.56 -16.98
CA TRP A 485 12.51 -15.33 -17.93
C TRP A 485 13.66 -14.56 -18.58
N LYS A 486 13.88 -13.29 -18.22
CA LYS A 486 15.08 -12.50 -18.62
C LYS A 486 16.24 -12.62 -17.62
N TYR A 487 16.07 -13.38 -16.56
CA TYR A 487 17.03 -13.59 -15.49
C TYR A 487 17.57 -15.03 -15.49
N SER A 488 18.58 -15.33 -14.67
CA SER A 488 19.11 -16.70 -14.55
C SER A 488 18.04 -17.69 -14.11
N GLY A 489 18.17 -18.98 -14.44
CA GLY A 489 17.15 -20.00 -14.16
C GLY A 489 16.74 -20.10 -12.69
N THR A 490 17.68 -19.92 -11.77
CA THR A 490 17.40 -19.87 -10.32
C THR A 490 16.53 -18.66 -9.98
N ILE A 491 16.92 -17.49 -10.47
CA ILE A 491 16.18 -16.25 -10.20
C ILE A 491 14.79 -16.25 -10.87
N GLU A 492 14.71 -16.80 -12.10
CA GLU A 492 13.41 -17.01 -12.77
C GLU A 492 12.47 -17.88 -11.94
N ARG A 493 12.96 -19.01 -11.42
CA ARG A 493 12.17 -19.90 -10.58
C ARG A 493 11.66 -19.22 -9.30
N ILE A 494 12.56 -18.47 -8.63
CA ILE A 494 12.22 -17.75 -7.39
C ILE A 494 11.21 -16.62 -7.69
N ALA A 495 11.39 -15.89 -8.80
CA ALA A 495 10.47 -14.84 -9.19
C ALA A 495 9.06 -15.39 -9.48
N LYS A 496 8.95 -16.49 -10.24
CA LYS A 496 7.68 -17.18 -10.50
C LYS A 496 6.99 -17.64 -9.20
N TYR A 497 7.76 -18.22 -8.28
CA TYR A 497 7.25 -18.61 -6.96
C TYR A 497 6.66 -17.42 -6.21
N ASN A 498 7.38 -16.29 -6.14
CA ASN A 498 6.97 -15.09 -5.43
C ASN A 498 5.72 -14.44 -6.05
N LEU A 499 5.63 -14.36 -7.38
CA LEU A 499 4.45 -13.82 -8.06
C LEU A 499 3.20 -14.69 -7.81
N ARG A 500 3.36 -16.03 -7.78
CA ARG A 500 2.29 -16.94 -7.40
C ARG A 500 1.92 -16.80 -5.93
N LEU A 501 2.90 -16.64 -5.04
CA LEU A 501 2.68 -16.41 -3.61
C LEU A 501 1.87 -15.13 -3.37
N ARG A 502 2.18 -14.05 -4.06
CA ARG A 502 1.38 -12.81 -3.98
C ARG A 502 -0.09 -13.05 -4.31
N HIS A 503 -0.37 -13.79 -5.36
CA HIS A 503 -1.74 -14.13 -5.76
C HIS A 503 -2.44 -15.04 -4.75
N ARG A 504 -1.72 -16.03 -4.20
CA ARG A 504 -2.24 -16.90 -3.14
C ARG A 504 -2.64 -16.14 -1.89
N LEU A 505 -1.91 -15.08 -1.54
CA LEU A 505 -2.18 -14.21 -0.38
C LEU A 505 -3.44 -13.34 -0.53
N LEU A 506 -4.12 -13.33 -1.68
CA LEU A 506 -5.28 -12.45 -1.92
C LEU A 506 -6.37 -12.53 -0.83
N PRO A 507 -6.80 -13.70 -0.32
CA PRO A 507 -7.81 -13.74 0.76
C PRO A 507 -7.34 -13.01 2.03
N TYR A 508 -6.08 -13.15 2.38
CA TYR A 508 -5.48 -12.44 3.51
C TYR A 508 -5.37 -10.93 3.24
N ILE A 509 -4.77 -10.54 2.11
CA ILE A 509 -4.57 -9.13 1.74
C ILE A 509 -5.90 -8.41 1.57
N TYR A 510 -6.92 -9.08 1.01
CA TYR A 510 -8.23 -8.49 0.81
C TYR A 510 -8.97 -8.27 2.15
N THR A 511 -8.81 -9.18 3.10
CA THR A 511 -9.28 -8.98 4.47
C THR A 511 -8.58 -7.77 5.13
N MET A 512 -7.27 -7.60 4.90
CA MET A 512 -6.54 -6.42 5.38
C MET A 512 -6.97 -5.12 4.68
N ASN A 513 -7.36 -5.19 3.40
CA ASN A 513 -7.96 -4.07 2.68
C ASN A 513 -9.28 -3.61 3.35
N ARG A 514 -10.13 -4.56 3.77
CA ARG A 514 -11.32 -4.23 4.55
C ARG A 514 -10.97 -3.60 5.90
N ARG A 515 -9.94 -4.12 6.59
CA ARG A 515 -9.42 -3.52 7.83
C ARG A 515 -8.94 -2.08 7.62
N THR A 516 -8.30 -1.80 6.48
CA THR A 516 -7.87 -0.44 6.12
C THR A 516 -9.07 0.49 5.93
N GLU A 517 -10.07 0.08 5.16
CA GLU A 517 -11.28 0.88 4.92
C GLU A 517 -12.07 1.13 6.22
N SER A 518 -12.27 0.10 7.04
CA SER A 518 -13.13 0.17 8.23
C SER A 518 -12.46 0.81 9.44
N LEU A 519 -11.17 0.53 9.67
CA LEU A 519 -10.44 0.92 10.89
C LEU A 519 -9.32 1.94 10.66
N GLY A 520 -8.99 2.26 9.42
CA GLY A 520 -7.87 3.16 9.09
C GLY A 520 -6.49 2.55 9.37
N ARG A 521 -6.39 1.20 9.37
CA ARG A 521 -5.15 0.47 9.62
C ARG A 521 -4.51 0.03 8.32
N ALA A 522 -3.31 0.53 8.04
CA ALA A 522 -2.58 0.16 6.83
C ALA A 522 -2.18 -1.33 6.82
N ILE A 523 -1.98 -1.90 5.62
CA ILE A 523 -1.46 -3.26 5.53
C ILE A 523 0.02 -3.33 5.94
N CYS A 524 0.81 -2.28 5.63
CA CYS A 524 2.19 -2.14 6.07
C CYS A 524 2.26 -1.08 7.17
N GLU A 525 2.51 -1.48 8.41
CA GLU A 525 2.59 -0.57 9.56
C GLU A 525 3.95 -0.71 10.26
N PRO A 526 4.60 0.41 10.66
CA PRO A 526 5.83 0.35 11.43
C PRO A 526 5.64 -0.38 12.77
N MET A 527 6.70 -0.99 13.28
CA MET A 527 6.68 -1.75 14.53
C MET A 527 6.17 -0.93 15.73
N TYR A 528 6.42 0.37 15.75
CA TYR A 528 5.98 1.25 16.84
C TYR A 528 4.46 1.51 16.90
N TYR A 529 3.67 1.05 15.91
CA TYR A 529 2.21 1.13 16.02
C TYR A 529 1.66 0.25 17.13
N GLU A 530 2.19 -0.97 17.28
CA GLU A 530 1.81 -1.90 18.35
C GLU A 530 2.71 -1.73 19.59
N PHE A 531 3.96 -1.28 19.40
CA PHE A 531 4.96 -1.16 20.48
C PHE A 531 5.52 0.27 20.62
N PRO A 532 4.65 1.27 20.88
CA PRO A 532 5.05 2.69 20.84
C PRO A 532 5.99 3.11 21.99
N ARG A 533 6.14 2.27 23.02
CA ARG A 533 7.01 2.54 24.19
C ARG A 533 8.36 1.84 24.11
N ASN A 534 8.53 0.96 23.13
CA ASN A 534 9.77 0.20 22.94
C ASN A 534 10.70 0.93 21.98
N GLU A 535 11.89 1.31 22.47
CA GLU A 535 12.90 1.99 21.64
C GLU A 535 13.34 1.12 20.45
N GLU A 536 13.39 -0.17 20.64
CA GLU A 536 13.73 -1.17 19.63
C GLU A 536 12.80 -1.10 18.40
N ALA A 537 11.51 -0.81 18.64
CA ALA A 537 10.52 -0.68 17.56
C ALA A 537 10.82 0.48 16.59
N TYR A 538 11.57 1.48 17.04
CA TYR A 538 12.04 2.61 16.22
C TYR A 538 13.40 2.36 15.58
N ALA A 539 14.17 1.39 16.09
CA ALA A 539 15.50 1.07 15.57
C ALA A 539 15.45 0.21 14.28
N VAL A 540 14.37 -0.51 14.05
CA VAL A 540 14.21 -1.44 12.91
C VAL A 540 13.38 -0.81 11.79
N LYS A 541 13.89 0.23 11.13
CA LYS A 541 13.17 1.05 10.15
C LYS A 541 12.57 0.26 8.96
N ASN A 542 13.22 -0.82 8.53
CA ASN A 542 12.82 -1.63 7.38
C ASN A 542 11.95 -2.84 7.75
N GLN A 543 11.75 -3.08 9.05
CA GLN A 543 10.85 -4.11 9.56
C GLN A 543 9.47 -3.51 9.79
N TYR A 544 8.43 -4.25 9.38
CA TYR A 544 7.06 -3.77 9.51
C TYR A 544 6.07 -4.93 9.70
N PHE A 545 4.91 -4.62 10.26
CA PHE A 545 3.76 -5.51 10.22
C PHE A 545 3.18 -5.54 8.82
N PHE A 546 2.92 -6.74 8.30
CA PHE A 546 2.13 -6.95 7.10
C PHE A 546 0.77 -7.54 7.51
N GLY A 547 -0.20 -6.67 7.69
CA GLY A 547 -1.49 -6.99 8.28
C GLY A 547 -1.39 -7.32 9.77
N THR A 548 -2.19 -8.30 10.24
CA THR A 548 -2.31 -8.65 11.65
C THR A 548 -1.49 -9.88 12.04
N GLU A 549 -1.05 -10.68 11.09
CA GLU A 549 -0.50 -12.01 11.33
C GLU A 549 1.02 -12.11 11.09
N LEU A 550 1.60 -11.19 10.33
CA LEU A 550 2.96 -11.29 9.84
C LEU A 550 3.83 -10.09 10.23
N ILE A 551 5.09 -10.37 10.55
CA ILE A 551 6.18 -9.39 10.58
C ILE A 551 7.10 -9.69 9.39
N VAL A 552 7.47 -8.65 8.63
CA VAL A 552 8.32 -8.77 7.45
C VAL A 552 9.57 -7.94 7.65
N ALA A 553 10.73 -8.54 7.39
CA ALA A 553 12.03 -7.89 7.42
C ALA A 553 12.77 -8.11 6.08
N PRO A 554 12.54 -7.24 5.07
CA PRO A 554 13.18 -7.38 3.77
C PRO A 554 14.71 -7.32 3.87
N ILE A 555 15.38 -8.16 3.09
CA ILE A 555 16.82 -8.09 2.91
C ILE A 555 17.11 -7.06 1.82
N THR A 556 17.92 -6.07 2.15
CA THR A 556 18.24 -4.92 1.31
C THR A 556 19.73 -4.79 1.02
N GLU A 557 20.49 -5.86 1.26
CA GLU A 557 21.92 -5.96 1.06
C GLU A 557 22.27 -7.18 0.22
N HIS A 558 23.43 -7.16 -0.41
CA HIS A 558 23.98 -8.29 -1.18
C HIS A 558 24.27 -9.49 -0.27
N THR A 559 24.07 -10.65 -0.84
CA THR A 559 24.58 -11.91 -0.30
C THR A 559 26.11 -11.86 -0.24
N SER A 560 26.67 -12.23 0.90
CA SER A 560 28.13 -12.39 1.05
C SER A 560 28.65 -13.50 0.13
N SER A 561 29.75 -13.26 -0.57
CA SER A 561 30.43 -14.27 -1.38
C SER A 561 30.98 -15.44 -0.53
N ASP A 562 31.17 -15.23 0.77
CA ASP A 562 31.82 -16.20 1.65
C ASP A 562 30.83 -17.24 2.19
N ASN A 563 29.58 -16.83 2.44
CA ASN A 563 28.59 -17.72 3.05
C ASN A 563 27.32 -17.91 2.19
N ASN A 564 27.18 -17.21 1.05
CA ASN A 564 26.00 -17.18 0.20
C ASN A 564 24.72 -16.75 0.91
N MET A 565 24.81 -15.90 1.93
CA MET A 565 23.67 -15.38 2.69
C MET A 565 23.81 -13.87 2.89
N ALA A 566 22.68 -13.20 3.00
CA ALA A 566 22.61 -11.81 3.43
C ALA A 566 21.86 -11.74 4.77
N GLY A 567 22.27 -10.81 5.64
CA GLY A 567 21.73 -10.68 6.99
C GLY A 567 20.85 -9.44 7.14
N VAL A 568 19.83 -9.54 7.99
CA VAL A 568 19.01 -8.40 8.41
C VAL A 568 18.78 -8.43 9.91
N ASN A 569 18.91 -7.26 10.56
CA ASN A 569 18.60 -7.14 11.97
C ASN A 569 17.08 -7.10 12.18
N VAL A 570 16.58 -8.01 12.99
CA VAL A 570 15.16 -8.16 13.32
C VAL A 570 14.98 -8.00 14.82
N TRP A 571 14.06 -7.14 15.21
CA TRP A 571 13.59 -7.08 16.59
C TRP A 571 12.33 -7.93 16.73
N LEU A 572 12.36 -8.86 17.66
CA LEU A 572 11.23 -9.70 17.99
C LEU A 572 10.60 -9.18 19.30
N PRO A 573 9.33 -8.74 19.27
CA PRO A 573 8.58 -8.44 20.50
C PRO A 573 8.44 -9.67 21.40
N GLU A 574 7.81 -9.53 22.55
CA GLU A 574 7.45 -10.68 23.39
C GLU A 574 6.56 -11.67 22.63
N GLY A 575 6.79 -12.97 22.77
CA GLY A 575 6.03 -14.04 22.13
C GLY A 575 6.92 -15.02 21.35
N ARG A 576 6.27 -15.91 20.60
CA ARG A 576 6.89 -16.88 19.71
C ARG A 576 6.59 -16.54 18.26
N PHE A 577 7.60 -16.64 17.42
CA PHE A 577 7.54 -16.34 16.00
C PHE A 577 8.08 -17.51 15.17
N THR A 578 7.35 -17.91 14.16
CA THR A 578 7.79 -18.94 13.21
C THR A 578 8.06 -18.31 11.86
N ASP A 579 9.25 -18.51 11.31
CA ASP A 579 9.56 -18.09 9.92
C ASP A 579 8.74 -18.94 8.95
N VAL A 580 7.93 -18.27 8.13
CA VAL A 580 6.97 -18.91 7.22
C VAL A 580 7.65 -19.80 6.19
N PHE A 581 8.88 -19.45 5.77
CA PHE A 581 9.61 -20.15 4.72
C PHE A 581 10.51 -21.25 5.25
N THR A 582 11.23 -20.99 6.34
CA THR A 582 12.23 -21.94 6.88
C THR A 582 11.68 -22.81 8.01
N GLY A 583 10.52 -22.47 8.57
CA GLY A 583 9.96 -23.15 9.75
C GLY A 583 10.76 -22.91 11.05
N ARG A 584 11.77 -22.05 11.05
CA ARG A 584 12.57 -21.72 12.25
C ARG A 584 11.72 -20.98 13.28
N ILE A 585 11.77 -21.44 14.52
CA ILE A 585 10.98 -20.89 15.63
C ILE A 585 11.91 -20.05 16.51
N TYR A 586 11.53 -18.81 16.72
CA TYR A 586 12.26 -17.83 17.52
C TYR A 586 11.48 -17.42 18.76
N SER A 587 12.17 -17.35 19.90
CA SER A 587 11.64 -16.67 21.09
C SER A 587 11.83 -15.17 20.97
N GLY A 588 10.84 -14.40 21.38
CA GLY A 588 10.85 -12.94 21.34
C GLY A 588 11.67 -12.24 22.43
N SER A 589 11.37 -10.96 22.63
CA SER A 589 12.03 -10.01 23.56
C SER A 589 13.53 -9.78 23.27
N ARG A 590 13.93 -9.80 22.00
CA ARG A 590 15.34 -9.66 21.59
C ARG A 590 15.54 -9.22 20.15
N PHE A 591 16.77 -8.77 19.86
CA PHE A 591 17.26 -8.66 18.49
C PHE A 591 17.85 -10.00 18.02
N VAL A 592 17.64 -10.31 16.75
CA VAL A 592 18.27 -11.44 16.05
C VAL A 592 18.71 -10.94 14.68
N LYS A 593 19.98 -11.10 14.32
CA LYS A 593 20.43 -10.92 12.95
C LYS A 593 20.10 -12.21 12.19
N MET A 594 19.12 -12.14 11.30
CA MET A 594 18.64 -13.28 10.54
C MET A 594 19.32 -13.32 9.16
N TYR A 595 19.79 -14.49 8.76
CA TYR A 595 20.51 -14.71 7.50
C TYR A 595 19.71 -15.60 6.56
N ARG A 596 19.54 -15.14 5.32
CA ARG A 596 18.88 -15.92 4.26
C ARG A 596 19.71 -15.89 2.99
N ASP A 597 19.72 -17.01 2.30
CA ASP A 597 20.16 -17.07 0.92
C ASP A 597 19.19 -16.30 -0.01
N VAL A 598 19.41 -16.39 -1.30
CA VAL A 598 18.61 -15.65 -2.30
C VAL A 598 17.15 -16.15 -2.39
N GLU A 599 16.84 -17.34 -1.84
CA GLU A 599 15.51 -17.94 -1.94
C GLU A 599 14.43 -17.16 -1.19
N TYR A 600 14.76 -16.61 -0.01
CA TYR A 600 13.78 -16.03 0.90
C TYR A 600 14.26 -14.76 1.59
N ILE A 601 13.29 -14.04 2.18
CA ILE A 601 13.50 -13.01 3.20
C ILE A 601 12.83 -13.48 4.50
N PRO A 602 13.20 -12.98 5.68
CA PRO A 602 12.49 -13.27 6.92
C PRO A 602 11.03 -12.76 6.86
N VAL A 603 10.09 -13.68 6.98
CA VAL A 603 8.66 -13.42 7.14
C VAL A 603 8.17 -14.25 8.30
N LEU A 604 7.79 -13.61 9.37
CA LEU A 604 7.57 -14.23 10.67
C LEU A 604 6.08 -14.23 11.01
N ALA A 605 5.50 -15.38 11.13
CA ALA A 605 4.16 -15.57 11.65
C ALA A 605 4.19 -15.47 13.19
N LYS A 606 3.31 -14.65 13.76
CA LYS A 606 3.16 -14.58 15.22
C LYS A 606 2.54 -15.85 15.77
N GLU A 607 2.67 -16.06 17.06
CA GLU A 607 1.97 -17.14 17.78
C GLU A 607 0.46 -17.07 17.53
N GLY A 608 -0.16 -18.19 17.19
CA GLY A 608 -1.57 -18.29 16.85
C GLY A 608 -1.95 -17.71 15.46
N ALA A 609 -1.01 -17.35 14.61
CA ALA A 609 -1.33 -16.76 13.31
C ALA A 609 -2.24 -17.66 12.45
N ILE A 610 -3.21 -17.03 11.78
CA ILE A 610 -4.17 -17.65 10.87
C ILE A 610 -4.09 -16.93 9.53
N ILE A 611 -3.57 -17.59 8.51
CA ILE A 611 -3.28 -16.94 7.21
C ILE A 611 -4.05 -17.69 6.11
N PRO A 612 -5.19 -17.15 5.65
CA PRO A 612 -5.94 -17.73 4.55
C PRO A 612 -5.26 -17.44 3.20
N LEU A 613 -5.16 -18.48 2.37
CA LEU A 613 -4.53 -18.46 1.05
C LEU A 613 -5.47 -19.07 0.01
N SER A 614 -5.49 -18.54 -1.19
CA SER A 614 -6.12 -19.21 -2.33
C SER A 614 -5.27 -20.39 -2.78
N GLU A 615 -5.88 -21.54 -3.03
CA GLU A 615 -5.18 -22.67 -3.68
C GLU A 615 -4.84 -22.32 -5.15
N ASN A 616 -5.71 -21.57 -5.83
CA ASN A 616 -5.43 -21.08 -7.17
C ASN A 616 -4.35 -20.01 -7.16
N CYS A 617 -3.26 -20.28 -7.87
CA CYS A 617 -2.14 -19.36 -8.02
C CYS A 617 -1.58 -19.32 -9.44
N THR A 618 -2.30 -19.86 -10.41
CA THR A 618 -1.82 -20.08 -11.78
C THR A 618 -2.66 -19.38 -12.83
N THR A 619 -3.81 -18.83 -12.44
CA THR A 619 -4.71 -18.07 -13.31
C THR A 619 -4.91 -16.64 -12.81
N ASN A 620 -5.49 -15.76 -13.63
CA ASN A 620 -5.78 -14.37 -13.26
C ASN A 620 -7.08 -14.21 -12.45
N ASP A 621 -7.78 -15.31 -12.11
CA ASP A 621 -9.04 -15.27 -11.38
C ASP A 621 -8.84 -14.80 -9.93
N THR A 622 -9.56 -13.76 -9.54
CA THR A 622 -9.53 -13.18 -8.18
C THR A 622 -10.84 -13.36 -7.41
N LYS A 623 -11.74 -14.23 -7.87
CA LYS A 623 -13.00 -14.51 -7.18
C LYS A 623 -12.74 -15.13 -5.81
N ASN A 624 -13.80 -15.18 -4.98
CA ASN A 624 -13.75 -15.91 -3.72
C ASN A 624 -13.44 -17.38 -3.98
N PRO A 625 -12.35 -17.95 -3.39
CA PRO A 625 -11.87 -19.27 -3.77
C PRO A 625 -12.80 -20.39 -3.30
N GLU A 626 -13.08 -21.34 -4.19
CA GLU A 626 -13.77 -22.60 -3.84
C GLU A 626 -12.89 -23.53 -3.00
N SER A 627 -11.57 -23.38 -3.12
CA SER A 627 -10.58 -24.07 -2.31
C SER A 627 -9.71 -23.07 -1.57
N LEU A 628 -9.82 -23.07 -0.26
CA LEU A 628 -9.07 -22.18 0.64
C LEU A 628 -8.08 -22.98 1.46
N GLU A 629 -6.80 -22.63 1.36
CA GLU A 629 -5.76 -23.12 2.24
C GLU A 629 -5.62 -22.16 3.42
N VAL A 630 -5.44 -22.68 4.64
CA VAL A 630 -5.23 -21.87 5.83
C VAL A 630 -3.98 -22.35 6.54
N LEU A 631 -2.98 -21.47 6.66
CA LEU A 631 -1.84 -21.74 7.54
C LEU A 631 -2.23 -21.38 8.96
N ILE A 632 -2.05 -22.32 9.87
CA ILE A 632 -2.43 -22.22 11.28
C ILE A 632 -1.19 -22.49 12.13
N TYR A 633 -0.81 -21.48 12.90
CA TYR A 633 0.31 -21.60 13.85
C TYR A 633 -0.24 -21.84 15.25
N ARG A 634 0.48 -22.61 16.07
CA ARG A 634 0.08 -22.91 17.44
C ARG A 634 0.02 -21.65 18.30
N GLY A 635 -0.95 -21.60 19.21
CA GLY A 635 -1.25 -20.45 20.08
C GLY A 635 -2.74 -20.17 20.16
N ASN A 636 -3.11 -18.97 20.60
CA ASN A 636 -4.49 -18.52 20.73
C ASN A 636 -4.73 -17.28 19.90
N ASN A 637 -5.69 -17.34 18.95
CA ASN A 637 -6.03 -16.21 18.09
C ASN A 637 -7.41 -16.37 17.44
N THR A 638 -7.91 -15.26 16.91
CA THR A 638 -9.11 -15.21 16.09
C THR A 638 -8.83 -14.40 14.83
N PHE A 639 -9.43 -14.79 13.71
CA PHE A 639 -9.33 -14.10 12.44
C PHE A 639 -10.70 -14.10 11.75
N ARG A 640 -11.10 -13.00 11.14
CA ARG A 640 -12.36 -12.90 10.39
C ARG A 640 -12.03 -12.71 8.91
N LEU A 641 -12.30 -13.73 8.11
CA LEU A 641 -12.11 -13.69 6.65
C LEU A 641 -13.24 -12.87 6.03
N TYR A 642 -12.91 -11.75 5.41
CA TYR A 642 -13.85 -10.89 4.71
C TYR A 642 -13.92 -11.23 3.22
N GLU A 643 -15.15 -11.34 2.70
CA GLU A 643 -15.40 -11.66 1.30
C GLU A 643 -16.65 -10.90 0.77
N ASP A 644 -16.57 -10.41 -0.47
CA ASP A 644 -17.66 -9.79 -1.22
C ASP A 644 -17.50 -10.08 -2.73
N ASP A 645 -18.14 -9.32 -3.62
CA ASP A 645 -17.98 -9.53 -5.08
C ASP A 645 -16.61 -9.09 -5.65
N GLY A 646 -15.82 -8.34 -4.87
CA GLY A 646 -14.48 -7.87 -5.25
C GLY A 646 -14.43 -6.64 -6.16
N GLU A 647 -15.54 -6.17 -6.73
CA GLU A 647 -15.52 -5.16 -7.80
C GLU A 647 -16.52 -4.01 -7.62
N THR A 648 -17.67 -4.24 -6.99
CA THR A 648 -18.74 -3.24 -6.90
C THR A 648 -18.85 -2.57 -5.54
N LEU A 649 -19.66 -1.52 -5.46
CA LEU A 649 -19.94 -0.82 -4.21
C LEU A 649 -21.04 -1.48 -3.38
N LYS A 650 -21.60 -2.63 -3.79
CA LYS A 650 -22.69 -3.34 -3.09
C LYS A 650 -22.35 -3.72 -1.65
N PHE A 651 -21.07 -3.85 -1.31
CA PHE A 651 -20.65 -4.08 0.09
C PHE A 651 -21.13 -2.97 1.03
N LYS A 652 -21.33 -1.73 0.56
CA LYS A 652 -21.89 -0.62 1.34
C LYS A 652 -23.34 -0.86 1.73
N ASP A 653 -24.04 -1.66 0.93
CA ASP A 653 -25.43 -2.05 1.13
C ASP A 653 -25.56 -3.42 1.82
N GLY A 654 -24.44 -3.93 2.39
CA GLY A 654 -24.43 -5.18 3.14
C GLY A 654 -24.10 -6.44 2.32
N ALA A 655 -23.82 -6.34 1.00
CA ALA A 655 -23.47 -7.50 0.17
C ALA A 655 -22.02 -7.96 0.43
N PHE A 656 -21.76 -8.46 1.61
CA PHE A 656 -20.49 -9.07 2.04
C PHE A 656 -20.75 -10.11 3.14
N ALA A 657 -19.79 -11.02 3.30
CA ALA A 657 -19.80 -12.00 4.37
C ALA A 657 -18.46 -12.01 5.13
N GLU A 658 -18.51 -12.37 6.39
CA GLU A 658 -17.32 -12.63 7.21
C GLU A 658 -17.40 -14.04 7.80
N THR A 659 -16.34 -14.84 7.59
CA THR A 659 -16.21 -16.17 8.17
C THR A 659 -15.25 -16.11 9.35
N PRO A 660 -15.71 -16.36 10.60
CA PRO A 660 -14.84 -16.34 11.77
C PRO A 660 -14.00 -17.61 11.87
N PHE A 661 -12.70 -17.45 12.06
CA PHE A 661 -11.75 -18.50 12.38
C PHE A 661 -11.21 -18.31 13.80
N SER A 662 -10.93 -19.40 14.50
CA SER A 662 -10.22 -19.36 15.78
C SER A 662 -9.29 -20.55 15.96
N VAL A 663 -8.15 -20.31 16.60
CA VAL A 663 -7.23 -21.35 17.06
C VAL A 663 -7.06 -21.23 18.57
N LYS A 664 -7.06 -22.37 19.26
CA LYS A 664 -6.85 -22.49 20.72
C LYS A 664 -5.89 -23.61 21.03
N GLU A 665 -4.86 -23.31 21.78
CA GLU A 665 -3.87 -24.26 22.30
C GLU A 665 -4.21 -24.61 23.75
N SER A 666 -4.26 -25.89 24.10
CA SER A 666 -4.48 -26.37 25.45
C SER A 666 -3.62 -27.61 25.73
N GLY A 667 -2.47 -27.41 26.37
CA GLY A 667 -1.51 -28.48 26.63
C GLY A 667 -1.01 -29.14 25.34
N THR A 668 -1.28 -30.43 25.17
CA THR A 668 -0.93 -31.18 23.96
C THR A 668 -2.07 -31.25 22.92
N ALA A 669 -3.11 -30.44 23.09
CA ALA A 669 -4.23 -30.35 22.14
C ALA A 669 -4.27 -28.98 21.47
N LEU A 670 -4.66 -28.99 20.19
CA LEU A 670 -4.89 -27.79 19.40
C LEU A 670 -6.27 -27.90 18.76
N GLU A 671 -7.11 -26.91 18.97
CA GLU A 671 -8.43 -26.80 18.36
C GLU A 671 -8.45 -25.65 17.36
N PHE A 672 -8.94 -25.92 16.15
CA PHE A 672 -9.22 -24.91 15.16
C PHE A 672 -10.70 -24.94 14.79
N SER A 673 -11.33 -23.77 14.75
CA SER A 673 -12.75 -23.65 14.42
C SER A 673 -12.97 -22.71 13.25
N ILE A 674 -13.89 -23.10 12.38
CA ILE A 674 -14.48 -22.27 11.33
C ILE A 674 -15.94 -22.06 11.75
N GLY A 675 -16.32 -20.83 12.06
CA GLY A 675 -17.70 -20.50 12.39
C GLY A 675 -18.56 -20.40 11.14
N LYS A 676 -19.87 -20.34 11.33
CA LYS A 676 -20.80 -20.00 10.26
C LYS A 676 -20.48 -18.62 9.70
N ALA A 677 -20.59 -18.46 8.39
CA ALA A 677 -20.43 -17.16 7.78
C ALA A 677 -21.55 -16.21 8.22
N GLU A 678 -21.19 -14.98 8.49
CA GLU A 678 -22.09 -13.90 8.92
C GLU A 678 -22.25 -12.90 7.79
N GLY A 679 -23.46 -12.34 7.59
CA GLY A 679 -23.75 -11.38 6.52
C GLY A 679 -24.40 -12.00 5.29
N ASP A 680 -24.15 -11.48 4.12
CA ASP A 680 -24.71 -11.98 2.85
C ASP A 680 -23.91 -13.16 2.31
N ILE A 681 -24.34 -14.36 2.64
CA ILE A 681 -23.67 -15.60 2.21
C ILE A 681 -23.79 -15.87 0.69
N SER A 682 -24.62 -15.14 -0.03
CA SER A 682 -24.78 -15.29 -1.50
C SER A 682 -23.51 -14.90 -2.27
N VAL A 683 -22.64 -14.12 -1.65
CA VAL A 683 -21.33 -13.72 -2.23
C VAL A 683 -20.28 -14.84 -2.12
N LEU A 684 -20.55 -15.88 -1.35
CA LEU A 684 -19.62 -16.99 -1.08
C LEU A 684 -19.87 -18.18 -2.02
N PRO A 685 -18.86 -19.02 -2.28
CA PRO A 685 -19.07 -20.32 -2.91
C PRO A 685 -20.08 -21.16 -2.12
N GLN A 686 -21.02 -21.83 -2.80
CA GLN A 686 -22.02 -22.68 -2.15
C GLN A 686 -21.38 -23.79 -1.31
N LYS A 687 -20.24 -24.31 -1.77
CA LYS A 687 -19.45 -25.31 -1.07
C LYS A 687 -17.97 -25.00 -1.23
N ARG A 688 -17.26 -25.14 -0.13
CA ARG A 688 -15.81 -24.88 -0.08
C ARG A 688 -15.02 -26.10 0.39
N LYS A 689 -13.86 -26.29 -0.18
CA LYS A 689 -12.82 -27.17 0.32
C LYS A 689 -11.87 -26.34 1.21
N TYR A 690 -11.62 -26.80 2.42
CA TYR A 690 -10.60 -26.21 3.30
C TYR A 690 -9.41 -27.16 3.40
N ILE A 691 -8.20 -26.63 3.22
CA ILE A 691 -6.92 -27.30 3.43
C ILE A 691 -6.27 -26.63 4.62
N LEU A 692 -6.37 -27.24 5.79
CA LEU A 692 -5.90 -26.68 7.06
C LEU A 692 -4.51 -27.21 7.35
N ARG A 693 -3.50 -26.32 7.35
CA ARG A 693 -2.09 -26.65 7.60
C ARG A 693 -1.71 -26.20 9.00
N PHE A 694 -1.63 -27.13 9.92
CA PHE A 694 -1.17 -26.90 11.29
C PHE A 694 0.36 -26.94 11.29
N LYS A 695 0.97 -25.77 11.27
CA LYS A 695 2.41 -25.58 11.19
C LYS A 695 3.09 -25.95 12.51
N ASP A 696 4.25 -26.60 12.43
CA ASP A 696 5.05 -27.04 13.57
C ASP A 696 4.31 -28.00 14.52
N VAL A 697 3.36 -28.76 13.97
CA VAL A 697 2.52 -29.70 14.72
C VAL A 697 2.43 -31.02 13.96
N VAL A 698 2.80 -32.12 14.61
CA VAL A 698 2.51 -33.48 14.16
C VAL A 698 1.50 -34.08 15.14
N SER A 699 0.33 -34.45 14.66
CA SER A 699 -0.73 -35.02 15.48
C SER A 699 -0.97 -36.47 15.19
N CYS A 700 -1.14 -37.29 16.25
CA CYS A 700 -1.54 -38.69 16.17
C CYS A 700 -3.06 -38.89 16.18
N GLY A 701 -3.82 -37.87 16.57
CA GLY A 701 -5.26 -37.96 16.65
C GLY A 701 -5.94 -36.70 16.10
N VAL A 702 -6.69 -36.84 14.97
CA VAL A 702 -7.46 -35.76 14.38
C VAL A 702 -8.96 -36.08 14.42
N THR A 703 -9.75 -35.18 14.97
CA THR A 703 -11.22 -35.28 14.94
C THR A 703 -11.81 -34.05 14.28
N VAL A 704 -12.58 -34.24 13.22
CA VAL A 704 -13.32 -33.20 12.54
C VAL A 704 -14.81 -33.35 12.84
N ARG A 705 -15.47 -32.24 13.17
CA ARG A 705 -16.92 -32.16 13.32
C ARG A 705 -17.47 -31.06 12.42
N ILE A 706 -18.58 -31.34 11.75
CA ILE A 706 -19.37 -30.38 11.01
C ILE A 706 -20.72 -30.28 11.72
N ASN A 707 -21.10 -29.08 12.16
CA ASN A 707 -22.32 -28.84 12.95
C ASN A 707 -22.42 -29.78 14.18
N GLY A 708 -21.28 -30.00 14.86
CA GLY A 708 -21.17 -30.86 16.04
C GLY A 708 -21.13 -32.38 15.74
N ARG A 709 -21.37 -32.80 14.51
CA ARG A 709 -21.35 -34.23 14.10
C ARG A 709 -20.01 -34.59 13.53
N LYS A 710 -19.48 -35.76 13.92
CA LYS A 710 -18.21 -36.31 13.39
C LYS A 710 -18.28 -36.44 11.87
N SER A 711 -17.27 -35.97 11.17
CA SER A 711 -17.17 -35.97 9.71
C SER A 711 -15.86 -36.66 9.27
N SER A 712 -15.86 -37.20 8.06
CA SER A 712 -14.65 -37.71 7.42
C SER A 712 -13.76 -36.56 6.97
N CYS A 713 -12.46 -36.75 7.02
CA CYS A 713 -11.46 -35.80 6.52
C CYS A 713 -10.25 -36.59 5.97
N ASP A 714 -9.48 -35.95 5.09
CA ASP A 714 -8.20 -36.49 4.66
C ASP A 714 -7.12 -35.90 5.58
N VAL A 715 -6.28 -36.70 6.20
CA VAL A 715 -5.19 -36.26 7.08
C VAL A 715 -3.86 -36.74 6.52
N LYS A 716 -2.87 -35.84 6.50
CA LYS A 716 -1.49 -36.13 6.13
C LYS A 716 -0.54 -35.44 7.08
N ASN A 717 0.60 -36.02 7.36
CA ASN A 717 1.73 -35.38 8.01
C ASN A 717 2.83 -35.18 6.96
N GLU A 718 3.14 -33.93 6.63
CA GLU A 718 4.10 -33.51 5.60
C GLU A 718 5.06 -32.49 6.21
N ASP A 719 6.37 -32.78 6.20
CA ASP A 719 7.43 -31.86 6.63
C ASP A 719 7.12 -31.12 7.97
N GLY A 720 6.76 -31.91 9.00
CA GLY A 720 6.45 -31.35 10.32
C GLY A 720 5.13 -30.57 10.42
N THR A 721 4.25 -30.75 9.46
CA THR A 721 2.95 -30.08 9.37
C THR A 721 1.84 -31.13 9.29
N THR A 722 0.84 -31.04 10.18
CA THR A 722 -0.39 -31.81 10.02
C THR A 722 -1.32 -31.08 9.05
N VAL A 723 -1.70 -31.72 7.96
CA VAL A 723 -2.60 -31.20 6.94
C VAL A 723 -3.93 -31.93 7.02
N VAL A 724 -5.00 -31.19 7.28
CA VAL A 724 -6.37 -31.70 7.38
C VAL A 724 -7.20 -31.11 6.24
N THR A 725 -7.75 -31.96 5.37
CA THR A 725 -8.61 -31.50 4.28
C THR A 725 -10.07 -31.82 4.59
N VAL A 726 -10.91 -30.77 4.62
CA VAL A 726 -12.36 -30.85 4.84
C VAL A 726 -13.04 -30.37 3.56
N LYS A 727 -13.90 -31.22 2.98
CA LYS A 727 -14.57 -30.97 1.70
C LYS A 727 -16.05 -30.66 1.88
N ASN A 728 -16.64 -29.98 0.91
CA ASN A 728 -18.09 -29.72 0.82
C ASN A 728 -18.69 -28.95 2.00
N VAL A 729 -17.93 -28.03 2.58
CA VAL A 729 -18.41 -27.15 3.68
C VAL A 729 -19.26 -26.04 3.10
N SER A 730 -20.50 -25.92 3.56
CA SER A 730 -21.40 -24.80 3.23
C SER A 730 -21.06 -23.56 4.08
N PRO A 731 -21.33 -22.33 3.62
CA PRO A 731 -21.22 -21.14 4.45
C PRO A 731 -22.02 -21.18 5.76
N GLU A 732 -23.10 -21.96 5.80
CA GLU A 732 -23.96 -22.14 6.99
C GLU A 732 -23.43 -23.22 7.95
N ASP A 733 -22.36 -23.93 7.60
CA ASP A 733 -21.79 -24.95 8.45
C ASP A 733 -20.78 -24.35 9.44
N SER A 734 -20.73 -24.92 10.64
CA SER A 734 -19.59 -24.73 11.55
C SER A 734 -18.69 -25.96 11.50
N VAL A 735 -17.38 -25.76 11.48
CA VAL A 735 -16.39 -26.82 11.48
C VAL A 735 -15.51 -26.69 12.72
N SER A 736 -15.31 -27.80 13.46
CA SER A 736 -14.24 -27.86 14.46
C SER A 736 -13.26 -28.98 14.10
N VAL A 737 -12.00 -28.69 14.21
CA VAL A 737 -10.88 -29.62 14.01
C VAL A 737 -10.09 -29.67 15.30
N GLU A 738 -10.11 -30.81 15.96
CA GLU A 738 -9.40 -31.08 17.20
C GLU A 738 -8.22 -32.00 16.90
N LEU A 739 -7.01 -31.55 17.23
CA LEU A 739 -5.79 -32.34 17.20
C LEU A 739 -5.45 -32.70 18.64
N SER A 740 -5.37 -34.00 18.90
CA SER A 740 -4.99 -34.53 20.21
C SER A 740 -3.62 -35.20 20.13
N THR A 741 -2.93 -35.30 21.28
CA THR A 741 -1.58 -35.89 21.36
C THR A 741 -0.62 -35.27 20.33
N CYS A 742 -0.58 -33.93 20.27
CA CYS A 742 0.29 -33.21 19.38
C CYS A 742 1.75 -33.29 19.86
N ASP A 743 2.62 -33.76 18.97
CA ASP A 743 4.03 -33.48 19.08
C ASP A 743 4.29 -32.09 18.48
N TYR A 744 4.56 -31.11 19.33
CA TYR A 744 4.96 -29.79 18.92
C TYR A 744 6.44 -29.85 18.51
N LEU A 745 6.68 -29.57 17.24
CA LEU A 745 8.04 -29.58 16.74
C LEU A 745 8.84 -28.44 17.37
N ALA A 746 10.00 -28.81 17.85
CA ALA A 746 11.07 -27.87 18.13
C ALA A 746 11.79 -27.51 16.81
N ASN A 747 12.70 -26.54 16.86
CA ASN A 747 13.64 -26.32 15.77
C ASN A 747 14.35 -27.65 15.40
N MET A 748 14.74 -27.76 14.12
CA MET A 748 15.58 -28.83 13.63
C MET A 748 16.75 -29.12 14.61
N PRO A 749 17.19 -30.35 14.86
CA PRO A 749 18.30 -30.58 15.80
C PRO A 749 19.50 -29.68 15.50
N LYS A 750 20.08 -29.10 16.54
CA LYS A 750 21.16 -28.11 16.45
C LYS A 750 22.30 -28.53 15.51
N LYS A 751 22.68 -29.79 15.57
CA LYS A 751 23.74 -30.35 14.72
C LYS A 751 23.37 -30.25 13.23
N GLU A 752 22.16 -30.65 12.89
CA GLU A 752 21.64 -30.63 11.51
C GLU A 752 21.50 -29.21 10.98
N ALA A 753 20.99 -28.30 11.79
CA ALA A 753 20.89 -26.88 11.45
C ALA A 753 22.26 -26.22 11.19
N LEU A 754 23.26 -26.60 11.97
CA LEU A 754 24.64 -26.13 11.74
C LEU A 754 25.24 -26.75 10.45
N ILE A 755 25.02 -28.01 10.18
CA ILE A 755 25.47 -28.69 8.93
C ILE A 755 24.84 -27.97 7.74
N GLU A 756 23.53 -27.75 7.75
CA GLU A 756 22.82 -27.03 6.68
C GLU A 756 23.41 -25.65 6.44
N THR A 757 23.64 -24.88 7.51
CA THR A 757 24.17 -23.53 7.43
C THR A 757 25.61 -23.51 6.89
N ILE A 758 26.50 -24.32 7.46
CA ILE A 758 27.91 -24.38 7.07
C ILE A 758 28.06 -24.96 5.66
N SER A 759 27.15 -25.80 5.21
CA SER A 759 27.17 -26.36 3.85
C SER A 759 27.14 -25.27 2.77
N LYS A 760 26.49 -24.16 3.05
CA LYS A 760 26.39 -23.00 2.13
C LYS A 760 27.66 -22.16 2.00
N TYR A 761 28.61 -22.31 2.95
CA TYR A 761 29.83 -21.51 2.98
C TYR A 761 30.76 -21.82 1.81
N GLN A 762 31.38 -20.78 1.27
CA GLN A 762 32.36 -20.90 0.18
C GLN A 762 33.78 -21.08 0.73
N MET A 763 34.02 -22.26 1.33
CA MET A 763 35.31 -22.67 1.86
C MET A 763 35.58 -24.15 1.59
N GLY A 764 36.85 -24.60 1.72
CA GLY A 764 37.21 -26.00 1.53
C GLY A 764 36.47 -26.93 2.50
N ASN A 765 36.14 -28.14 2.05
CA ASN A 765 35.37 -29.09 2.85
C ASN A 765 36.06 -29.43 4.19
N ASP A 766 37.41 -29.53 4.18
CA ASP A 766 38.18 -29.79 5.43
C ASP A 766 38.07 -28.60 6.40
N SER A 767 37.96 -27.35 5.88
CA SER A 767 37.73 -26.17 6.69
C SER A 767 36.33 -26.15 7.27
N LYS A 768 35.30 -26.54 6.47
CA LYS A 768 33.94 -26.75 6.96
C LYS A 768 33.88 -27.76 8.07
N GLY A 769 34.59 -28.93 7.86
CA GLY A 769 34.67 -30.00 8.84
C GLY A 769 35.35 -29.57 10.15
N ARG A 770 36.45 -28.85 10.06
CA ARG A 770 37.13 -28.25 11.24
C ARG A 770 36.24 -27.28 11.98
N LEU A 771 35.65 -26.30 11.26
CA LEU A 771 34.72 -25.29 11.84
C LEU A 771 33.56 -25.98 12.56
N PHE A 772 32.96 -27.00 11.94
CA PHE A 772 31.87 -27.76 12.53
C PHE A 772 32.33 -28.53 13.78
N THR A 773 33.50 -29.21 13.72
CA THR A 773 34.02 -29.98 14.81
C THR A 773 34.42 -29.12 16.00
N ASP A 774 35.11 -28.02 15.76
CA ASP A 774 35.49 -27.04 16.78
C ASP A 774 34.23 -26.50 17.48
N PHE A 775 33.19 -26.27 16.72
CA PHE A 775 31.90 -25.76 17.22
C PHE A 775 31.18 -26.80 18.12
N VAL A 776 31.16 -28.07 17.71
CA VAL A 776 30.55 -29.16 18.44
C VAL A 776 31.36 -29.48 19.69
N LEU A 777 32.72 -29.56 19.61
CA LEU A 777 33.62 -29.90 20.72
C LEU A 777 33.77 -28.78 21.73
N ASN A 778 33.76 -27.51 21.32
CA ASN A 778 33.93 -26.33 22.19
C ASN A 778 32.63 -25.88 22.86
N GLY A 779 31.62 -26.74 22.91
CA GLY A 779 30.35 -26.43 23.61
C GLY A 779 29.57 -25.26 23.06
N GLY A 780 29.78 -24.90 21.79
CA GLY A 780 29.12 -23.82 21.10
C GLY A 780 29.81 -22.46 21.21
N ASN A 781 31.02 -22.39 21.69
CA ASN A 781 31.85 -21.19 21.58
C ASN A 781 32.31 -21.03 20.13
N ILE A 782 32.07 -19.86 19.56
CA ILE A 782 32.48 -19.58 18.17
C ILE A 782 33.99 -19.34 18.18
N PRO A 783 34.76 -20.09 17.41
CA PRO A 783 36.19 -19.78 17.21
C PRO A 783 36.31 -18.38 16.56
N PRO A 784 37.44 -17.69 16.72
CA PRO A 784 37.68 -16.40 16.09
C PRO A 784 37.72 -16.55 14.56
N VAL A 785 36.56 -16.50 13.93
CA VAL A 785 36.36 -16.48 12.46
C VAL A 785 35.79 -15.15 12.05
N ALA A 786 35.94 -14.81 10.76
CA ALA A 786 35.33 -13.59 10.23
C ALA A 786 33.81 -13.55 10.48
N GLU A 787 33.26 -12.36 10.62
CA GLU A 787 31.82 -12.15 10.92
C GLU A 787 30.91 -12.82 9.90
N ASP A 788 31.32 -12.86 8.63
CA ASP A 788 30.58 -13.55 7.56
C ASP A 788 30.35 -15.03 7.81
N PHE A 789 31.23 -15.70 8.55
CA PHE A 789 31.07 -17.11 8.94
C PHE A 789 30.44 -17.27 10.32
N SER A 790 30.72 -16.37 11.25
CA SER A 790 30.17 -16.47 12.61
C SER A 790 28.71 -16.06 12.69
N GLY A 791 28.28 -15.06 11.92
CA GLY A 791 26.96 -14.49 12.00
C GLY A 791 25.80 -15.49 11.74
N PRO A 792 25.81 -16.24 10.62
CA PRO A 792 24.77 -17.25 10.38
C PRO A 792 24.77 -18.38 11.43
N ILE A 793 25.94 -18.74 11.98
CA ILE A 793 26.06 -19.70 13.07
C ILE A 793 25.43 -19.14 14.35
N GLU A 794 25.67 -17.87 14.67
CA GLU A 794 25.07 -17.20 15.82
C GLU A 794 23.54 -17.15 15.75
N GLU A 795 22.97 -16.93 14.56
CA GLU A 795 21.52 -17.06 14.36
C GLU A 795 21.04 -18.45 14.76
N ILE A 796 21.70 -19.50 14.25
CA ILE A 796 21.33 -20.87 14.60
C ILE A 796 21.42 -21.10 16.10
N LEU A 797 22.49 -20.64 16.75
CA LEU A 797 22.62 -20.80 18.20
C LEU A 797 21.54 -20.05 18.97
N ALA A 798 21.11 -18.89 18.45
CA ALA A 798 20.05 -18.12 19.07
C ALA A 798 18.70 -18.87 19.11
N LEU A 799 18.47 -19.84 18.19
CA LEU A 799 17.26 -20.69 18.20
C LEU A 799 17.20 -21.63 19.41
N TYR A 800 18.35 -21.98 20.01
CA TYR A 800 18.46 -22.97 21.11
C TYR A 800 18.84 -22.33 22.45
N ARG A 801 18.95 -21.02 22.50
CA ARG A 801 19.08 -20.26 23.76
C ARG A 801 17.66 -19.91 24.22
N GLY A 802 17.21 -20.56 25.31
CA GLY A 802 15.89 -20.34 25.93
C GLY A 802 15.74 -18.94 26.51
#